data_b00fb5aa64b56dc09a4b33ef9ca95c3f
#
_entry.id   b00fb5aa64b56dc09a4b33ef9ca95c3f
#
_cell.length_a   1.000
_cell.length_b   1.000
_cell.length_c   1.000
_cell.angle_alpha   90.00
_cell.angle_beta   90.00
_cell.angle_gamma   90.00
#
_symmetry.space_group_name_H-M   'P 1'
#
loop_
_entity.id
_entity.type
_entity.pdbx_description
1 polymer ?
#
loop_
_entity_poly.entity_id
_entity_poly.type
_entity_poly.pdbx_seq_one_letter_code
_entity_poly.pdbx_strand_id
1 'polypeptide(L)'
;MRIVKFDEIGNVIEKEKMTGALFNIAWKVSRPRQVVRRDGSLGNAELEQKDNPYLNVSKGVVELTTRSWLSSSKLFFDMKLQEHTLRKAIGDDDYLWPFSCGIKKDSKLEPKILLRFPEGLFKELYESEFKRSKISYMTFRNQVYMKVLRGFVSKRWFLEYLFGATPYDFAAGEVEGKSSPKRSASNNINPVVQKQADNLNYLSLKKYLETSDRTNPDGIMPNGNYADLNEMKDQGIHYLQIETVDYDPRSILGVTPLMISTLELMAGYFLMTENVDESILNDSRSFSLNVAKESPYAKSDVVTKARLFMQDILRFGEKLGFPKMQSVSDALKIRIEEPENTPAAKLIRLQGSQSLFDYGINLMQKNQNEVLDTGFDDGSARLIEESILNGISYQPVIPEANIVQIGSKMIKSGIQTSSDSALMKEIWDKKSVAKQFVEQFGFTVLSDYVVGNRRNFDEIFPRVKGMAVSVKNAEGPSDEKASLFRLAPTKEELWDAVSRIIRDGKKAMIELVVPGSVYRALFFQDRILSVIERLPAGVVGDGRRTIKQLIDSKNLSDKTNQIVIGPSEKETMDVQGVTLETIPGRGNEVLLRYDATSGTGNRSLEVLDEIDSSYLDELCRLAKALRLHDGALDIVIPNIYQRYDADHPEALIFLNAHATPKLSMHENVLLIGNQNIAKKIVMMQ
;
A
#
# COMPACT_ATOMS: atom_id res chain seq x y z
N MET A 1 -25.17 -28.50 -3.50
CA MET A 1 -25.73 -27.16 -3.49
C MET A 1 -26.79 -27.11 -4.62
N ARG A 2 -28.00 -26.71 -4.33
CA ARG A 2 -29.08 -26.72 -5.33
C ARG A 2 -29.11 -25.39 -6.06
N ILE A 3 -29.30 -25.39 -7.38
CA ILE A 3 -29.50 -24.19 -8.18
C ILE A 3 -30.81 -23.56 -7.77
N VAL A 4 -30.80 -22.25 -7.64
CA VAL A 4 -31.91 -21.46 -7.22
C VAL A 4 -32.54 -20.82 -8.43
N LYS A 5 -33.83 -21.06 -8.60
CA LYS A 5 -34.64 -20.42 -9.63
C LYS A 5 -35.26 -19.15 -9.05
N PHE A 6 -35.29 -18.07 -9.83
CA PHE A 6 -36.06 -16.89 -9.48
C PHE A 6 -37.34 -16.86 -10.32
N ASP A 7 -38.46 -16.61 -9.70
CA ASP A 7 -39.72 -16.35 -10.42
C ASP A 7 -39.74 -14.94 -11.02
N GLU A 8 -40.79 -14.60 -11.76
CA GLU A 8 -40.98 -13.33 -12.44
C GLU A 8 -40.90 -12.09 -11.53
N ILE A 9 -41.03 -12.24 -10.22
CA ILE A 9 -40.95 -11.20 -9.21
C ILE A 9 -39.73 -11.32 -8.29
N GLY A 10 -38.77 -12.18 -8.65
CA GLY A 10 -37.50 -12.33 -7.95
C GLY A 10 -37.55 -13.24 -6.73
N ASN A 11 -38.58 -14.07 -6.54
CA ASN A 11 -38.61 -15.10 -5.50
C ASN A 11 -37.77 -16.31 -5.90
N VAL A 12 -37.17 -16.94 -4.89
CA VAL A 12 -36.32 -18.12 -5.07
C VAL A 12 -37.13 -19.39 -5.12
N ILE A 13 -37.05 -20.14 -6.23
CA ILE A 13 -37.58 -21.47 -6.38
C ILE A 13 -36.42 -22.47 -6.45
N GLU A 14 -36.43 -23.53 -5.62
CA GLU A 14 -35.36 -24.54 -5.59
C GLU A 14 -35.24 -25.32 -6.90
N LYS A 15 -34.06 -25.33 -7.51
CA LYS A 15 -33.62 -26.31 -8.50
C LYS A 15 -32.10 -26.51 -8.46
N GLU A 16 -31.64 -27.68 -8.66
CA GLU A 16 -30.31 -28.27 -8.74
C GLU A 16 -29.01 -27.44 -8.50
N LYS A 17 -27.92 -28.14 -8.11
CA LYS A 17 -26.68 -27.68 -7.47
C LYS A 17 -25.94 -26.52 -8.14
N MET A 18 -25.68 -25.43 -7.41
CA MET A 18 -24.64 -24.42 -7.74
C MET A 18 -23.28 -24.78 -7.12
N THR A 19 -22.21 -24.56 -7.85
CA THR A 19 -20.84 -24.66 -7.31
C THR A 19 -20.41 -23.35 -6.66
N GLY A 20 -19.69 -23.43 -5.53
CA GLY A 20 -19.24 -22.26 -4.75
C GLY A 20 -18.41 -21.21 -5.51
N ALA A 21 -17.85 -21.59 -6.68
CA ALA A 21 -17.08 -20.69 -7.54
C ALA A 21 -17.91 -19.56 -8.18
N LEU A 22 -19.25 -19.71 -8.28
CA LEU A 22 -20.13 -18.70 -8.87
C LEU A 22 -20.60 -17.61 -7.90
N PHE A 23 -20.29 -17.77 -6.59
CA PHE A 23 -20.82 -16.92 -5.51
C PHE A 23 -19.84 -15.83 -5.03
N ASN A 24 -18.82 -15.49 -5.80
CA ASN A 24 -17.85 -14.50 -5.41
C ASN A 24 -18.43 -13.08 -5.54
N ILE A 25 -18.79 -12.48 -4.40
CA ILE A 25 -19.25 -11.10 -4.33
C ILE A 25 -18.04 -10.16 -4.45
N ALA A 26 -18.12 -9.18 -5.35
CA ALA A 26 -17.11 -8.15 -5.47
C ALA A 26 -17.37 -7.01 -4.50
N TRP A 27 -16.34 -6.62 -3.79
CA TRP A 27 -16.37 -5.55 -2.80
C TRP A 27 -15.50 -4.38 -3.21
N LYS A 28 -16.03 -3.17 -3.07
CA LYS A 28 -15.31 -1.91 -3.18
C LYS A 28 -15.69 -1.05 -1.98
N VAL A 29 -14.71 -0.42 -1.35
CA VAL A 29 -14.95 0.44 -0.18
C VAL A 29 -14.43 1.83 -0.48
N SER A 30 -15.29 2.83 -0.30
CA SER A 30 -14.94 4.24 -0.32
C SER A 30 -15.03 4.79 1.10
N ARG A 31 -14.01 5.52 1.53
CA ARG A 31 -13.82 5.93 2.93
C ARG A 31 -13.53 7.41 3.03
N PRO A 32 -14.54 8.27 3.21
CA PRO A 32 -14.31 9.67 3.52
C PRO A 32 -13.71 9.82 4.94
N ARG A 33 -12.58 10.48 5.05
CA ARG A 33 -11.90 10.76 6.31
C ARG A 33 -11.72 12.25 6.48
N GLN A 34 -11.99 12.76 7.67
CA GLN A 34 -11.70 14.14 8.02
C GLN A 34 -10.23 14.29 8.39
N VAL A 35 -9.57 15.30 7.81
CA VAL A 35 -8.20 15.64 8.14
C VAL A 35 -8.24 16.66 9.27
N VAL A 36 -7.53 16.37 10.35
CA VAL A 36 -7.47 17.20 11.55
C VAL A 36 -6.04 17.40 12.01
N ARG A 37 -5.75 18.52 12.68
CA ARG A 37 -4.47 18.81 13.30
C ARG A 37 -4.36 18.17 14.68
N ARG A 38 -3.16 18.23 15.22
CA ARG A 38 -2.84 17.68 16.55
C ARG A 38 -3.71 18.22 17.68
N ASP A 39 -4.17 19.44 17.57
CA ASP A 39 -5.04 20.11 18.56
C ASP A 39 -6.54 19.83 18.34
N GLY A 40 -6.89 18.99 17.36
CA GLY A 40 -8.27 18.69 17.00
C GLY A 40 -8.91 19.70 16.06
N SER A 41 -8.19 20.74 15.62
CA SER A 41 -8.70 21.68 14.61
C SER A 41 -8.68 21.05 13.21
N LEU A 42 -9.43 21.62 12.26
CA LEU A 42 -9.46 21.10 10.90
C LEU A 42 -8.11 21.27 10.20
N GLY A 43 -7.57 20.17 9.69
CA GLY A 43 -6.44 20.13 8.79
C GLY A 43 -6.84 20.44 7.35
N ASN A 44 -5.85 20.74 6.54
CA ASN A 44 -6.02 21.03 5.12
C ASN A 44 -5.05 20.15 4.35
N ALA A 45 -5.53 19.04 3.79
CA ALA A 45 -4.73 18.20 2.91
C ALA A 45 -4.65 18.85 1.53
N GLU A 46 -3.49 19.37 1.17
CA GLU A 46 -3.17 19.80 -0.19
C GLU A 46 -2.54 18.61 -0.94
N LEU A 47 -3.38 17.86 -1.64
CA LEU A 47 -2.94 16.75 -2.48
C LEU A 47 -3.25 17.10 -3.94
N GLU A 48 -2.27 16.92 -4.82
CA GLU A 48 -2.51 17.02 -6.26
C GLU A 48 -3.56 15.99 -6.64
N GLN A 49 -4.69 16.47 -7.16
CA GLN A 49 -5.84 15.63 -7.52
C GLN A 49 -6.34 16.03 -8.90
N LYS A 50 -6.04 15.22 -9.90
CA LYS A 50 -6.66 15.31 -11.22
C LYS A 50 -7.13 13.92 -11.61
N ASP A 51 -8.46 13.74 -11.70
CA ASP A 51 -9.09 12.47 -12.14
C ASP A 51 -8.57 11.21 -11.43
N ASN A 52 -8.29 11.30 -10.12
CA ASN A 52 -7.75 10.20 -9.35
C ASN A 52 -8.88 9.26 -8.87
N PRO A 53 -8.94 8.00 -9.35
CA PRO A 53 -10.00 7.05 -8.99
C PRO A 53 -9.87 6.50 -7.56
N TYR A 54 -8.75 6.73 -6.87
CA TYR A 54 -8.46 6.24 -5.52
C TYR A 54 -8.59 7.30 -4.45
N LEU A 55 -8.41 8.56 -4.83
CA LEU A 55 -8.27 9.67 -3.91
C LEU A 55 -9.11 10.86 -4.37
N ASN A 56 -10.05 11.30 -3.52
CA ASN A 56 -10.83 12.51 -3.74
C ASN A 56 -10.68 13.43 -2.52
N VAL A 57 -10.36 14.70 -2.75
CA VAL A 57 -10.14 15.70 -1.69
C VAL A 57 -11.16 16.82 -1.79
N SER A 58 -11.87 17.10 -0.70
CA SER A 58 -12.85 18.17 -0.63
C SER A 58 -12.87 18.81 0.76
N LYS A 59 -12.47 20.07 0.88
CA LYS A 59 -12.63 20.92 2.10
C LYS A 59 -12.24 20.23 3.42
N GLY A 60 -11.06 19.61 3.47
CA GLY A 60 -10.57 18.93 4.67
C GLY A 60 -11.13 17.52 4.87
N VAL A 61 -11.83 16.99 3.86
CA VAL A 61 -12.21 15.57 3.80
C VAL A 61 -11.45 14.91 2.66
N VAL A 62 -10.83 13.79 2.95
CA VAL A 62 -10.17 12.93 1.97
C VAL A 62 -10.95 11.63 1.85
N GLU A 63 -11.40 11.30 0.65
CA GLU A 63 -12.11 10.05 0.37
C GLU A 63 -11.17 9.08 -0.36
N LEU A 64 -10.88 7.95 0.30
CA LEU A 64 -10.10 6.85 -0.27
C LEU A 64 -11.02 5.81 -0.86
N THR A 65 -10.79 5.38 -2.09
CA THR A 65 -11.63 4.40 -2.79
C THR A 65 -10.80 3.24 -3.31
N THR A 66 -11.10 2.02 -2.84
CA THR A 66 -10.43 0.80 -3.29
C THR A 66 -10.86 0.42 -4.71
N ARG A 67 -10.15 -0.49 -5.31
CA ARG A 67 -10.65 -1.23 -6.48
C ARG A 67 -11.70 -2.25 -6.03
N SER A 68 -12.39 -2.84 -7.00
CA SER A 68 -13.32 -3.94 -6.74
C SER A 68 -12.56 -5.25 -6.56
N TRP A 69 -12.78 -5.94 -5.45
CA TRP A 69 -12.12 -7.19 -5.12
C TRP A 69 -13.13 -8.30 -4.84
N LEU A 70 -12.84 -9.51 -5.33
CA LEU A 70 -13.61 -10.73 -5.03
C LEU A 70 -13.17 -11.39 -3.71
N SER A 71 -12.06 -10.94 -3.13
CA SER A 71 -11.49 -11.47 -1.90
C SER A 71 -11.42 -10.39 -0.84
N SER A 72 -11.97 -10.64 0.33
CA SER A 72 -11.88 -9.75 1.48
C SER A 72 -10.42 -9.50 1.90
N SER A 73 -9.54 -10.51 1.82
CA SER A 73 -8.11 -10.34 2.14
C SER A 73 -7.43 -9.34 1.20
N LYS A 74 -7.69 -9.42 -0.11
CA LYS A 74 -7.16 -8.46 -1.10
C LYS A 74 -7.77 -7.07 -0.91
N LEU A 75 -9.06 -6.99 -0.57
CA LEU A 75 -9.72 -5.72 -0.24
C LEU A 75 -9.02 -5.04 0.94
N PHE A 76 -8.80 -5.76 2.05
CA PHE A 76 -8.16 -5.20 3.25
C PHE A 76 -6.70 -4.83 3.00
N PHE A 77 -6.00 -5.59 2.18
CA PHE A 77 -4.64 -5.25 1.78
C PHE A 77 -4.59 -3.94 0.98
N ASP A 78 -5.48 -3.79 -0.01
CA ASP A 78 -5.63 -2.56 -0.79
C ASP A 78 -6.01 -1.35 0.09
N MET A 79 -6.93 -1.54 1.03
CA MET A 79 -7.30 -0.53 2.02
C MET A 79 -6.10 -0.07 2.87
N LYS A 80 -5.28 -1.01 3.32
CA LYS A 80 -4.07 -0.71 4.11
C LYS A 80 -3.04 0.09 3.32
N LEU A 81 -2.79 -0.31 2.07
CA LEU A 81 -1.88 0.41 1.18
C LEU A 81 -2.32 1.87 0.99
N GLN A 82 -3.60 2.09 0.70
CA GLN A 82 -4.15 3.44 0.50
C GLN A 82 -4.09 4.28 1.78
N GLU A 83 -4.45 3.71 2.93
CA GLU A 83 -4.41 4.39 4.22
C GLU A 83 -2.97 4.80 4.60
N HIS A 84 -2.01 3.89 4.41
CA HIS A 84 -0.60 4.14 4.65
C HIS A 84 -0.05 5.23 3.72
N THR A 85 -0.37 5.15 2.42
CA THR A 85 0.03 6.16 1.43
C THR A 85 -0.52 7.54 1.79
N LEU A 86 -1.80 7.61 2.18
CA LEU A 86 -2.41 8.89 2.56
C LEU A 86 -1.77 9.48 3.81
N ARG A 87 -1.53 8.69 4.86
CA ARG A 87 -0.88 9.16 6.09
C ARG A 87 0.50 9.74 5.84
N LYS A 88 1.27 9.14 4.92
CA LYS A 88 2.55 9.71 4.49
C LYS A 88 2.39 11.03 3.72
N ALA A 89 1.34 11.13 2.91
CA ALA A 89 1.16 12.25 1.99
C ALA A 89 0.59 13.51 2.65
N ILE A 90 -0.22 13.38 3.72
CA ILE A 90 -0.82 14.54 4.40
C ILE A 90 0.17 15.32 5.30
N GLY A 91 1.37 14.78 5.54
CA GLY A 91 2.42 15.43 6.32
C GLY A 91 2.33 15.15 7.83
N ASP A 92 3.30 15.69 8.58
CA ASP A 92 3.51 15.36 9.99
C ASP A 92 2.55 16.05 10.95
N ASP A 93 1.91 17.15 10.53
CA ASP A 93 1.02 17.97 11.36
C ASP A 93 -0.46 17.65 11.16
N ASP A 94 -0.81 16.89 10.12
CA ASP A 94 -2.18 16.51 9.76
C ASP A 94 -2.42 15.00 10.03
N TYR A 95 -3.64 14.68 10.50
CA TYR A 95 -4.03 13.35 10.94
C TYR A 95 -5.41 12.97 10.38
N LEU A 96 -5.72 11.68 10.31
CA LEU A 96 -7.03 11.18 9.90
C LEU A 96 -7.93 10.93 11.11
N TRP A 97 -9.08 11.62 11.15
CA TRP A 97 -10.06 11.48 12.22
C TRP A 97 -10.68 10.08 12.25
N PRO A 98 -10.71 9.38 13.41
CA PRO A 98 -11.06 7.96 13.45
C PRO A 98 -12.56 7.66 13.55
N PHE A 99 -13.44 8.65 13.84
CA PHE A 99 -14.86 8.44 14.07
C PHE A 99 -15.75 8.81 12.89
N SER A 100 -16.96 8.23 12.83
CA SER A 100 -18.02 8.58 11.87
C SER A 100 -18.60 9.98 12.11
N CYS A 101 -18.76 10.40 13.35
CA CYS A 101 -19.14 11.77 13.65
C CYS A 101 -17.93 12.69 13.39
N GLY A 102 -18.12 13.67 12.52
CA GLY A 102 -17.12 14.69 12.25
C GLY A 102 -16.98 15.70 13.40
N ILE A 103 -15.94 16.52 13.33
CA ILE A 103 -15.69 17.61 14.29
C ILE A 103 -16.62 18.80 14.02
N LYS A 104 -17.02 19.00 12.76
CA LYS A 104 -17.98 20.05 12.38
C LYS A 104 -19.39 19.53 12.37
N LYS A 105 -20.33 20.42 12.73
CA LYS A 105 -21.77 20.19 12.58
C LYS A 105 -22.10 19.77 11.15
N ASP A 106 -22.95 18.77 11.00
CA ASP A 106 -23.40 18.20 9.72
C ASP A 106 -22.33 17.43 8.90
N SER A 107 -21.16 17.12 9.48
CA SER A 107 -20.15 16.27 8.85
C SER A 107 -20.29 14.81 9.33
N LYS A 108 -21.19 14.07 8.71
CA LYS A 108 -21.26 12.61 8.87
C LYS A 108 -20.28 11.95 7.91
N LEU A 109 -19.43 11.09 8.45
CA LEU A 109 -18.41 10.35 7.69
C LEU A 109 -18.70 8.86 7.85
N GLU A 110 -19.17 8.24 6.80
CA GLU A 110 -19.48 6.80 6.80
C GLU A 110 -18.72 6.09 5.68
N PRO A 111 -18.27 4.83 5.92
CA PRO A 111 -17.73 4.03 4.84
C PRO A 111 -18.84 3.71 3.84
N LYS A 112 -18.59 3.94 2.56
CA LYS A 112 -19.46 3.50 1.46
C LYS A 112 -18.98 2.13 1.00
N ILE A 113 -19.70 1.10 1.35
CA ILE A 113 -19.38 -0.29 0.98
C ILE A 113 -20.20 -0.65 -0.24
N LEU A 114 -19.51 -0.90 -1.36
CA LEU A 114 -20.13 -1.21 -2.64
C LEU A 114 -20.13 -2.73 -2.84
N LEU A 115 -21.32 -3.31 -2.97
CA LEU A 115 -21.55 -4.74 -3.15
C LEU A 115 -21.98 -5.01 -4.59
N ARG A 116 -21.20 -5.83 -5.30
CA ARG A 116 -21.49 -6.25 -6.66
C ARG A 116 -21.46 -7.75 -6.81
N PHE A 117 -22.54 -8.32 -7.34
CA PHE A 117 -22.57 -9.73 -7.72
C PHE A 117 -21.83 -9.94 -9.06
N PRO A 118 -21.20 -11.13 -9.25
CA PRO A 118 -20.54 -11.45 -10.51
C PRO A 118 -21.53 -11.41 -11.67
N GLU A 119 -21.15 -10.73 -12.75
CA GLU A 119 -21.97 -10.65 -13.95
C GLU A 119 -22.21 -12.04 -14.58
N GLY A 120 -21.23 -12.94 -14.47
CA GLY A 120 -21.37 -14.33 -14.91
C GLY A 120 -22.50 -15.08 -14.21
N LEU A 121 -22.69 -14.86 -12.88
CA LEU A 121 -23.77 -15.44 -12.12
C LEU A 121 -25.14 -15.01 -12.67
N PHE A 122 -25.32 -13.72 -12.90
CA PHE A 122 -26.58 -13.20 -13.43
C PHE A 122 -26.88 -13.70 -14.83
N LYS A 123 -25.86 -13.73 -15.71
CA LYS A 123 -26.03 -14.23 -17.08
C LYS A 123 -26.43 -15.70 -17.10
N GLU A 124 -25.75 -16.53 -16.31
CA GLU A 124 -26.05 -17.95 -16.23
C GLU A 124 -27.46 -18.22 -15.68
N LEU A 125 -27.85 -17.53 -14.62
CA LEU A 125 -29.21 -17.65 -14.06
C LEU A 125 -30.28 -17.18 -15.06
N TYR A 126 -30.02 -16.06 -15.73
CA TYR A 126 -30.95 -15.54 -16.74
C TYR A 126 -31.08 -16.47 -17.95
N GLU A 127 -29.96 -16.97 -18.49
CA GLU A 127 -29.97 -17.84 -19.65
C GLU A 127 -30.61 -19.20 -19.36
N SER A 128 -30.39 -19.75 -18.16
CA SER A 128 -30.97 -21.04 -17.79
C SER A 128 -32.48 -20.98 -17.52
N GLU A 129 -32.99 -19.88 -16.93
CA GLU A 129 -34.33 -19.83 -16.40
C GLU A 129 -35.25 -18.80 -17.07
N PHE A 130 -34.70 -17.66 -17.51
CA PHE A 130 -35.50 -16.52 -17.96
C PHE A 130 -35.36 -16.16 -19.45
N LYS A 131 -34.43 -16.76 -20.20
CA LYS A 131 -34.23 -16.49 -21.62
C LYS A 131 -35.49 -16.71 -22.47
N ARG A 132 -36.39 -17.58 -22.02
CA ARG A 132 -37.69 -17.83 -22.67
C ARG A 132 -38.83 -16.98 -22.08
N SER A 133 -38.57 -16.20 -21.05
CA SER A 133 -39.53 -15.25 -20.49
C SER A 133 -39.55 -13.95 -21.29
N LYS A 134 -40.60 -13.12 -21.10
CA LYS A 134 -40.68 -11.78 -21.70
C LYS A 134 -39.86 -10.74 -20.91
N ILE A 135 -39.11 -11.14 -19.87
CA ILE A 135 -38.35 -10.24 -19.02
C ILE A 135 -36.98 -10.03 -19.64
N SER A 136 -36.54 -8.78 -19.80
CA SER A 136 -35.19 -8.46 -20.26
C SER A 136 -34.14 -8.82 -19.19
N TYR A 137 -32.91 -9.12 -19.63
CA TYR A 137 -31.78 -9.35 -18.70
C TYR A 137 -31.59 -8.22 -17.68
N MET A 138 -31.69 -6.97 -18.13
CA MET A 138 -31.57 -5.80 -17.25
C MET A 138 -32.70 -5.78 -16.19
N THR A 139 -33.94 -6.06 -16.60
CA THR A 139 -35.08 -6.14 -15.68
C THR A 139 -34.86 -7.22 -14.63
N PHE A 140 -34.42 -8.41 -15.05
CA PHE A 140 -34.06 -9.49 -14.13
C PHE A 140 -32.99 -9.06 -13.13
N ARG A 141 -31.87 -8.50 -13.62
CA ARG A 141 -30.79 -8.02 -12.76
C ARG A 141 -31.28 -6.98 -11.74
N ASN A 142 -32.06 -6.02 -12.18
CA ASN A 142 -32.65 -5.01 -11.30
C ASN A 142 -33.56 -5.61 -10.24
N GLN A 143 -34.38 -6.60 -10.56
CA GLN A 143 -35.27 -7.28 -9.60
C GLN A 143 -34.45 -8.00 -8.53
N VAL A 144 -33.36 -8.66 -8.90
CA VAL A 144 -32.47 -9.34 -7.95
C VAL A 144 -31.81 -8.34 -6.99
N TYR A 145 -31.25 -7.24 -7.50
CA TYR A 145 -30.65 -6.21 -6.65
C TYR A 145 -31.69 -5.56 -5.73
N MET A 146 -32.88 -5.25 -6.21
CA MET A 146 -33.94 -4.67 -5.39
C MET A 146 -34.43 -5.63 -4.31
N LYS A 147 -34.42 -6.94 -4.59
CA LYS A 147 -34.70 -7.98 -3.59
C LYS A 147 -33.67 -7.97 -2.47
N VAL A 148 -32.39 -8.02 -2.80
CA VAL A 148 -31.28 -7.99 -1.81
C VAL A 148 -31.32 -6.70 -0.99
N LEU A 149 -31.61 -5.57 -1.66
CA LEU A 149 -31.76 -4.28 -1.01
C LEU A 149 -32.85 -4.29 0.06
N ARG A 150 -34.06 -4.80 -0.27
CA ARG A 150 -35.15 -4.97 0.72
C ARG A 150 -34.73 -5.84 1.90
N GLY A 151 -33.97 -6.90 1.62
CA GLY A 151 -33.38 -7.76 2.66
C GLY A 151 -32.51 -6.96 3.64
N PHE A 152 -31.61 -6.16 3.12
CA PHE A 152 -30.74 -5.31 3.95
C PHE A 152 -31.52 -4.27 4.74
N VAL A 153 -32.45 -3.54 4.10
CA VAL A 153 -33.30 -2.55 4.78
C VAL A 153 -34.08 -3.20 5.92
N SER A 154 -34.65 -4.40 5.70
CA SER A 154 -35.42 -5.13 6.72
C SER A 154 -34.58 -5.61 7.91
N LYS A 155 -33.27 -5.75 7.73
CA LYS A 155 -32.34 -6.25 8.77
C LYS A 155 -31.26 -5.21 9.13
N ARG A 156 -31.46 -3.93 8.79
CA ARG A 156 -30.55 -2.84 9.15
C ARG A 156 -30.27 -2.80 10.66
N TRP A 157 -31.28 -3.00 11.50
CA TRP A 157 -31.16 -3.07 12.95
C TRP A 157 -30.09 -4.05 13.43
N PHE A 158 -29.85 -5.15 12.69
CA PHE A 158 -28.86 -6.16 13.02
C PHE A 158 -27.43 -5.60 12.85
N LEU A 159 -27.21 -4.81 11.80
CA LEU A 159 -25.94 -4.13 11.57
C LEU A 159 -25.69 -3.06 12.63
N GLU A 160 -26.69 -2.26 12.97
CA GLU A 160 -26.60 -1.23 14.02
C GLU A 160 -26.33 -1.82 15.39
N TYR A 161 -26.97 -2.94 15.72
CA TYR A 161 -26.73 -3.66 16.97
C TYR A 161 -25.29 -4.17 17.07
N LEU A 162 -24.76 -4.77 16.01
CA LEU A 162 -23.46 -5.44 16.01
C LEU A 162 -22.27 -4.51 15.74
N PHE A 163 -22.47 -3.46 14.95
CA PHE A 163 -21.40 -2.64 14.41
C PHE A 163 -21.54 -1.15 14.71
N GLY A 164 -22.56 -0.72 15.43
CA GLY A 164 -22.65 0.65 15.92
C GLY A 164 -21.43 1.01 16.77
N ALA A 165 -20.77 2.12 16.43
CA ALA A 165 -19.49 2.53 17.00
C ALA A 165 -19.40 4.05 17.24
N THR A 166 -20.55 4.74 17.31
CA THR A 166 -20.64 6.19 17.53
C THR A 166 -21.48 6.47 18.78
N PRO A 167 -20.89 6.34 20.00
CA PRO A 167 -21.66 6.51 21.23
C PRO A 167 -22.19 7.92 21.45
N TYR A 168 -21.54 8.95 20.90
CA TYR A 168 -21.92 10.36 21.01
C TYR A 168 -21.80 11.06 19.65
N ASP A 169 -22.71 12.02 19.41
CA ASP A 169 -22.63 12.93 18.27
C ASP A 169 -21.97 14.25 18.69
N PHE A 170 -20.66 14.37 18.46
CA PHE A 170 -19.90 15.58 18.79
C PHE A 170 -20.39 16.80 18.01
N ALA A 171 -20.82 16.62 16.77
CA ALA A 171 -21.32 17.68 15.92
C ALA A 171 -22.66 18.24 16.41
N ALA A 172 -23.49 17.42 17.09
CA ALA A 172 -24.69 17.86 17.76
C ALA A 172 -24.44 18.43 19.18
N GLY A 173 -23.16 18.47 19.62
CA GLY A 173 -22.79 18.93 20.96
C GLY A 173 -23.06 17.91 22.07
N GLU A 174 -23.24 16.65 21.72
CA GLU A 174 -23.34 15.59 22.72
C GLU A 174 -21.99 15.37 23.40
N VAL A 175 -21.99 15.37 24.72
CA VAL A 175 -20.79 15.17 25.54
C VAL A 175 -21.06 14.15 26.63
N GLU A 176 -20.02 13.43 26.94
CA GLU A 176 -20.02 12.47 28.06
C GLU A 176 -20.42 13.16 29.38
N GLY A 177 -21.19 12.43 30.18
CA GLY A 177 -21.72 12.90 31.47
C GLY A 177 -22.92 13.85 31.37
N LYS A 178 -23.24 14.38 30.16
CA LYS A 178 -24.43 15.18 29.89
C LYS A 178 -25.42 14.48 28.96
N SER A 179 -24.93 13.62 28.07
CA SER A 179 -25.71 12.85 27.12
C SER A 179 -25.60 11.35 27.42
N SER A 180 -26.69 10.59 27.24
CA SER A 180 -26.64 9.13 27.35
C SER A 180 -25.98 8.52 26.12
N PRO A 181 -25.04 7.58 26.29
CA PRO A 181 -24.37 6.93 25.17
C PRO A 181 -25.34 6.04 24.37
N LYS A 182 -25.16 6.01 23.07
CA LYS A 182 -25.95 5.26 22.07
C LYS A 182 -25.10 4.18 21.40
N ARG A 183 -25.74 3.23 20.72
CA ARG A 183 -25.00 2.27 19.86
C ARG A 183 -24.45 2.98 18.63
N SER A 184 -25.30 3.77 17.95
CA SER A 184 -24.92 4.56 16.80
C SER A 184 -25.63 5.91 16.82
N ALA A 185 -24.90 6.96 17.19
CA ALA A 185 -25.40 8.34 17.13
C ALA A 185 -25.43 8.85 15.69
N SER A 186 -24.52 8.37 14.82
CA SER A 186 -24.46 8.73 13.41
C SER A 186 -25.69 8.32 12.62
N ASN A 187 -26.31 7.19 13.00
CA ASN A 187 -27.56 6.68 12.41
C ASN A 187 -28.82 7.27 13.02
N ASN A 188 -28.71 8.31 13.86
CA ASN A 188 -29.84 9.03 14.40
C ASN A 188 -30.43 9.94 13.34
N ILE A 189 -31.39 9.42 12.56
CA ILE A 189 -31.99 10.11 11.43
C ILE A 189 -32.80 11.31 11.91
N ASN A 190 -32.56 12.49 11.31
CA ASN A 190 -33.38 13.67 11.44
C ASN A 190 -34.85 13.34 11.03
N PRO A 191 -35.88 13.83 11.74
CA PRO A 191 -37.28 13.59 11.39
C PRO A 191 -37.66 13.87 9.92
N VAL A 192 -36.98 14.85 9.28
CA VAL A 192 -37.15 15.13 7.84
C VAL A 192 -36.70 13.97 6.98
N VAL A 193 -35.52 13.40 7.29
CA VAL A 193 -34.95 12.26 6.57
C VAL A 193 -35.79 11.00 6.78
N GLN A 194 -36.36 10.84 7.97
CA GLN A 194 -37.28 9.73 8.23
C GLN A 194 -38.57 9.82 7.39
N LYS A 195 -39.16 11.01 7.28
CA LYS A 195 -40.33 11.22 6.42
C LYS A 195 -40.02 10.97 4.93
N GLN A 196 -38.79 11.23 4.50
CA GLN A 196 -38.34 10.86 3.15
C GLN A 196 -38.22 9.34 3.01
N ALA A 197 -37.68 8.63 4.03
CA ALA A 197 -37.59 7.17 4.02
C ALA A 197 -38.98 6.50 3.91
N ASP A 198 -39.95 7.02 4.62
CA ASP A 198 -41.34 6.48 4.63
C ASP A 198 -42.02 6.57 3.24
N ASN A 199 -41.55 7.48 2.38
CA ASN A 199 -42.07 7.65 1.02
C ASN A 199 -41.35 6.77 -0.01
N LEU A 200 -40.17 6.19 0.32
CA LEU A 200 -39.41 5.38 -0.62
C LEU A 200 -40.08 4.02 -0.88
N ASN A 201 -40.20 3.67 -2.15
CA ASN A 201 -40.77 2.42 -2.61
C ASN A 201 -39.70 1.50 -3.24
N TYR A 202 -39.49 0.35 -2.63
CA TYR A 202 -38.46 -0.61 -3.04
C TYR A 202 -38.99 -1.80 -3.84
N LEU A 203 -40.27 -1.82 -4.27
CA LEU A 203 -40.83 -2.92 -5.04
C LEU A 203 -40.14 -3.16 -6.37
N SER A 204 -39.75 -2.08 -7.05
CA SER A 204 -39.00 -2.16 -8.30
C SER A 204 -38.11 -0.95 -8.46
N LEU A 205 -37.09 -1.03 -9.34
CA LEU A 205 -36.25 0.12 -9.67
C LEU A 205 -37.09 1.30 -10.17
N LYS A 206 -38.10 1.06 -11.02
CA LYS A 206 -38.98 2.13 -11.52
C LYS A 206 -39.66 2.88 -10.38
N LYS A 207 -40.30 2.17 -9.44
CA LYS A 207 -40.96 2.79 -8.29
C LYS A 207 -39.98 3.48 -7.35
N TYR A 208 -38.79 2.92 -7.16
CA TYR A 208 -37.74 3.56 -6.40
C TYR A 208 -37.33 4.92 -7.02
N LEU A 209 -37.12 4.96 -8.33
CA LEU A 209 -36.76 6.20 -9.05
C LEU A 209 -37.87 7.25 -9.03
N GLU A 210 -39.13 6.83 -9.00
CA GLU A 210 -40.30 7.72 -8.89
C GLU A 210 -40.43 8.38 -7.51
N THR A 211 -39.90 7.73 -6.44
CA THR A 211 -40.07 8.14 -5.05
C THR A 211 -38.77 8.65 -4.41
N SER A 212 -37.62 8.46 -5.05
CA SER A 212 -36.30 8.85 -4.53
C SER A 212 -35.94 10.28 -4.93
N ASP A 213 -35.45 11.06 -3.98
CA ASP A 213 -34.88 12.38 -4.17
C ASP A 213 -33.34 12.40 -4.13
N ARG A 214 -32.67 11.25 -4.37
CA ARG A 214 -31.24 10.99 -4.23
C ARG A 214 -30.72 10.97 -2.79
N THR A 215 -31.54 11.17 -1.80
CA THR A 215 -31.15 10.92 -0.42
C THR A 215 -31.06 9.41 -0.17
N ASN A 216 -30.22 9.03 0.77
CA ASN A 216 -30.07 7.62 1.19
C ASN A 216 -30.51 7.46 2.64
N PRO A 217 -31.82 7.64 2.95
CA PRO A 217 -32.28 7.68 4.32
C PRO A 217 -32.18 6.33 5.04
N ASP A 218 -32.20 5.22 4.30
CA ASP A 218 -32.02 3.89 4.88
C ASP A 218 -30.54 3.46 4.95
N GLY A 219 -29.62 4.30 4.47
CA GLY A 219 -28.18 3.98 4.41
C GLY A 219 -27.85 2.86 3.42
N ILE A 220 -28.81 2.47 2.55
CA ILE A 220 -28.61 1.42 1.53
C ILE A 220 -29.37 1.83 0.28
N MET A 221 -28.66 1.91 -0.86
CA MET A 221 -29.26 2.37 -2.10
C MET A 221 -28.75 1.58 -3.31
N PRO A 222 -29.56 1.46 -4.40
CA PRO A 222 -29.08 0.94 -5.66
C PRO A 222 -28.22 2.01 -6.36
N ASN A 223 -27.17 1.57 -7.05
CA ASN A 223 -26.26 2.49 -7.74
C ASN A 223 -25.61 1.83 -8.97
N GLY A 224 -24.88 2.62 -9.78
CA GLY A 224 -24.22 2.17 -11.00
C GLY A 224 -23.12 3.11 -11.52
N ASN A 225 -22.61 4.03 -10.71
CA ASN A 225 -21.69 5.11 -11.10
C ASN A 225 -22.30 6.11 -12.08
N TYR A 226 -23.56 6.42 -11.90
CA TYR A 226 -24.30 7.29 -12.82
C TYR A 226 -24.23 8.76 -12.38
N ALA A 227 -24.21 9.66 -13.34
CA ALA A 227 -24.30 11.10 -13.11
C ALA A 227 -25.69 11.50 -12.59
N ASP A 228 -26.74 10.80 -13.04
CA ASP A 228 -28.11 11.05 -12.62
C ASP A 228 -28.99 9.77 -12.56
N LEU A 229 -30.21 9.94 -12.02
CA LEU A 229 -31.17 8.84 -11.88
C LEU A 229 -31.75 8.35 -13.22
N ASN A 230 -31.70 9.19 -14.29
CA ASN A 230 -32.18 8.78 -15.62
C ASN A 230 -31.24 7.76 -16.24
N GLU A 231 -29.91 7.95 -16.07
CA GLU A 231 -28.95 6.94 -16.51
C GLU A 231 -29.17 5.59 -15.81
N MET A 232 -29.50 5.58 -14.52
CA MET A 232 -29.82 4.35 -13.80
C MET A 232 -31.10 3.68 -14.36
N LYS A 233 -32.08 4.45 -14.80
CA LYS A 233 -33.27 3.93 -15.47
C LYS A 233 -32.92 3.18 -16.76
N ASP A 234 -31.98 3.72 -17.52
CA ASP A 234 -31.61 3.21 -18.86
C ASP A 234 -30.59 2.06 -18.79
N GLN A 235 -29.68 2.08 -17.81
CA GLN A 235 -28.58 1.11 -17.70
C GLN A 235 -28.79 0.08 -16.55
N GLY A 236 -29.71 0.35 -15.63
CA GLY A 236 -30.06 -0.52 -14.50
C GLY A 236 -29.08 -0.48 -13.34
N ILE A 237 -29.27 -1.33 -12.35
CA ILE A 237 -28.45 -1.40 -11.14
C ILE A 237 -27.19 -2.22 -11.40
N HIS A 238 -26.03 -1.69 -11.02
CA HIS A 238 -24.75 -2.40 -11.15
C HIS A 238 -24.20 -2.87 -9.82
N TYR A 239 -24.56 -2.20 -8.70
CA TYR A 239 -24.16 -2.57 -7.34
C TYR A 239 -25.10 -1.94 -6.30
N LEU A 240 -25.05 -2.44 -5.07
CA LEU A 240 -25.66 -1.79 -3.92
C LEU A 240 -24.59 -1.00 -3.16
N GLN A 241 -24.94 0.20 -2.71
CA GLN A 241 -24.14 1.04 -1.85
C GLN A 241 -24.70 0.97 -0.43
N ILE A 242 -23.87 0.57 0.53
CA ILE A 242 -24.21 0.38 1.93
C ILE A 242 -23.42 1.41 2.75
N GLU A 243 -24.13 2.29 3.47
CA GLU A 243 -23.61 3.38 4.30
C GLU A 243 -24.15 3.30 5.75
N THR A 244 -24.79 2.21 6.12
CA THR A 244 -25.46 2.05 7.43
C THR A 244 -24.53 1.57 8.54
N VAL A 245 -23.23 1.49 8.30
CA VAL A 245 -22.26 1.03 9.27
C VAL A 245 -21.34 2.16 9.71
N ASP A 246 -21.07 2.25 11.00
CA ASP A 246 -20.15 3.23 11.56
C ASP A 246 -18.68 2.84 11.28
N TYR A 247 -17.78 3.83 11.27
CA TYR A 247 -16.37 3.57 11.43
C TYR A 247 -16.11 2.92 12.78
N ASP A 248 -15.43 1.76 12.78
CA ASP A 248 -14.89 1.18 14.00
C ASP A 248 -13.49 1.80 14.26
N PRO A 249 -13.35 2.74 15.20
CA PRO A 249 -12.09 3.45 15.41
C PRO A 249 -10.98 2.57 15.99
N ARG A 250 -11.31 1.33 16.43
CA ARG A 250 -10.32 0.33 16.83
C ARG A 250 -9.59 -0.28 15.62
N SER A 251 -10.12 -0.09 14.43
CA SER A 251 -9.45 -0.42 13.16
C SER A 251 -8.97 0.87 12.50
N ILE A 252 -7.68 0.93 12.17
CA ILE A 252 -7.13 2.06 11.41
C ILE A 252 -7.87 2.30 10.09
N LEU A 253 -8.43 1.24 9.52
CA LEU A 253 -9.22 1.28 8.29
C LEU A 253 -10.66 1.74 8.51
N GLY A 254 -11.14 1.76 9.76
CA GLY A 254 -12.52 2.05 10.12
C GLY A 254 -13.53 0.95 9.75
N VAL A 255 -13.10 -0.04 8.97
CA VAL A 255 -13.87 -1.21 8.54
C VAL A 255 -13.15 -2.46 9.04
N THR A 256 -13.90 -3.47 9.47
CA THR A 256 -13.33 -4.71 10.02
C THR A 256 -13.63 -5.92 9.15
N PRO A 257 -12.79 -6.96 9.17
CA PRO A 257 -13.05 -8.20 8.44
C PRO A 257 -14.39 -8.85 8.85
N LEU A 258 -14.75 -8.78 10.13
CA LEU A 258 -16.04 -9.29 10.61
C LEU A 258 -17.23 -8.57 9.98
N MET A 259 -17.14 -7.24 9.82
CA MET A 259 -18.16 -6.43 9.16
C MET A 259 -18.38 -6.87 7.71
N ILE A 260 -17.30 -6.97 6.93
CA ILE A 260 -17.40 -7.40 5.52
C ILE A 260 -17.92 -8.83 5.41
N SER A 261 -17.42 -9.77 6.25
CA SER A 261 -17.89 -11.16 6.23
C SER A 261 -19.37 -11.27 6.60
N THR A 262 -19.85 -10.44 7.54
CA THR A 262 -21.27 -10.41 7.91
C THR A 262 -22.13 -9.87 6.77
N LEU A 263 -21.70 -8.79 6.11
CA LEU A 263 -22.40 -8.24 4.94
C LEU A 263 -22.44 -9.25 3.79
N GLU A 264 -21.35 -10.00 3.58
CA GLU A 264 -21.25 -11.03 2.56
C GLU A 264 -22.25 -12.18 2.82
N LEU A 265 -22.32 -12.67 4.06
CA LEU A 265 -23.29 -13.67 4.48
C LEU A 265 -24.74 -13.18 4.33
N MET A 266 -25.01 -11.94 4.72
CA MET A 266 -26.35 -11.33 4.56
C MET A 266 -26.71 -11.18 3.08
N ALA A 267 -25.80 -10.70 2.24
CA ALA A 267 -26.05 -10.55 0.80
C ALA A 267 -26.38 -11.89 0.14
N GLY A 268 -25.60 -12.93 0.44
CA GLY A 268 -25.84 -14.28 -0.04
C GLY A 268 -27.19 -14.84 0.48
N TYR A 269 -27.48 -14.66 1.76
CA TYR A 269 -28.75 -15.09 2.35
C TYR A 269 -29.95 -14.42 1.67
N PHE A 270 -29.93 -13.08 1.49
CA PHE A 270 -31.01 -12.35 0.83
C PHE A 270 -31.15 -12.70 -0.65
N LEU A 271 -30.06 -13.04 -1.30
CA LEU A 271 -30.12 -13.53 -2.67
C LEU A 271 -30.90 -14.84 -2.78
N MET A 272 -30.80 -15.71 -1.77
CA MET A 272 -31.29 -17.10 -1.79
C MET A 272 -32.61 -17.32 -1.05
N THR A 273 -33.10 -16.35 -0.29
CA THR A 273 -34.36 -16.42 0.45
C THR A 273 -35.52 -15.78 -0.29
N GLU A 274 -36.73 -15.89 0.23
CA GLU A 274 -37.92 -15.22 -0.31
C GLU A 274 -37.81 -13.69 -0.22
N ASN A 275 -38.62 -13.00 -1.03
CA ASN A 275 -38.75 -11.55 -0.98
C ASN A 275 -39.27 -11.08 0.36
N VAL A 276 -38.72 -9.98 0.85
CA VAL A 276 -39.29 -9.27 2.01
C VAL A 276 -40.47 -8.45 1.56
N ASP A 277 -41.60 -8.58 2.29
CA ASP A 277 -42.81 -7.79 2.04
C ASP A 277 -42.54 -6.29 2.37
N GLU A 278 -43.06 -5.39 1.56
CA GLU A 278 -42.88 -3.94 1.73
C GLU A 278 -43.50 -3.44 3.04
N SER A 279 -44.59 -4.05 3.53
CA SER A 279 -45.20 -3.70 4.81
C SER A 279 -44.24 -3.85 6.01
N ILE A 280 -43.27 -4.79 5.92
CA ILE A 280 -42.30 -5.04 6.98
C ILE A 280 -41.22 -3.95 7.00
N LEU A 281 -40.96 -3.23 5.89
CA LEU A 281 -39.88 -2.28 5.80
C LEU A 281 -40.06 -1.07 6.70
N ASN A 282 -41.27 -0.53 6.82
CA ASN A 282 -41.57 0.63 7.68
C ASN A 282 -41.39 0.28 9.16
N ASP A 283 -41.87 -0.89 9.59
CA ASP A 283 -41.66 -1.37 10.94
C ASP A 283 -40.17 -1.59 11.24
N SER A 284 -39.43 -2.14 10.26
CA SER A 284 -38.00 -2.35 10.38
C SER A 284 -37.20 -1.04 10.49
N ARG A 285 -37.61 0.03 9.84
CA ARG A 285 -36.98 1.37 9.96
C ARG A 285 -37.12 1.90 11.37
N SER A 286 -38.35 1.94 11.91
CA SER A 286 -38.61 2.37 13.27
C SER A 286 -37.86 1.53 14.30
N PHE A 287 -37.78 0.25 14.05
CA PHE A 287 -37.07 -0.70 14.92
C PHE A 287 -35.54 -0.45 14.87
N SER A 288 -34.95 -0.20 13.69
CA SER A 288 -33.53 0.14 13.51
C SER A 288 -33.15 1.40 14.28
N LEU A 289 -33.98 2.46 14.17
CA LEU A 289 -33.76 3.70 14.91
C LEU A 289 -33.77 3.52 16.43
N ASN A 290 -34.68 2.68 16.93
CA ASN A 290 -34.74 2.38 18.37
C ASN A 290 -33.48 1.65 18.83
N VAL A 291 -32.98 0.67 18.04
CA VAL A 291 -31.75 -0.06 18.33
C VAL A 291 -30.54 0.89 18.31
N ALA A 292 -30.46 1.79 17.34
CA ALA A 292 -29.35 2.75 17.26
C ALA A 292 -29.29 3.68 18.49
N LYS A 293 -30.43 4.03 19.07
CA LYS A 293 -30.57 4.90 20.27
C LYS A 293 -30.36 4.16 21.60
N GLU A 294 -30.39 2.84 21.63
CA GLU A 294 -30.15 2.08 22.84
C GLU A 294 -28.79 2.35 23.48
N SER A 295 -28.73 2.22 24.81
CA SER A 295 -27.43 2.17 25.48
C SER A 295 -26.60 0.99 24.97
N PRO A 296 -25.30 1.18 24.69
CA PRO A 296 -24.41 0.09 24.24
C PRO A 296 -24.34 -1.08 25.24
N TYR A 297 -24.62 -0.85 26.51
CA TYR A 297 -24.59 -1.86 27.57
C TYR A 297 -25.95 -2.52 27.84
N ALA A 298 -27.00 -2.01 27.24
CA ALA A 298 -28.33 -2.55 27.48
C ALA A 298 -28.49 -3.96 26.87
N LYS A 299 -29.04 -4.87 27.62
CA LYS A 299 -29.60 -6.11 27.06
C LYS A 299 -30.82 -5.73 26.25
N SER A 300 -30.69 -5.76 24.94
CA SER A 300 -31.73 -5.36 24.03
C SER A 300 -32.77 -6.48 23.83
N ASP A 301 -34.01 -6.10 23.58
CA ASP A 301 -35.08 -7.05 23.17
C ASP A 301 -34.78 -7.67 21.79
N VAL A 302 -33.82 -7.12 21.05
CA VAL A 302 -33.35 -7.67 19.75
C VAL A 302 -32.49 -8.93 19.88
N VAL A 303 -31.96 -9.27 21.05
CA VAL A 303 -31.05 -10.42 21.24
C VAL A 303 -31.61 -11.71 20.67
N THR A 304 -32.86 -12.02 20.99
CA THR A 304 -33.52 -13.24 20.48
C THR A 304 -33.67 -13.21 18.96
N LYS A 305 -34.09 -12.07 18.40
CA LYS A 305 -34.21 -11.89 16.94
C LYS A 305 -32.85 -11.96 16.27
N ALA A 306 -31.81 -11.36 16.88
CA ALA A 306 -30.44 -11.35 16.38
C ALA A 306 -29.84 -12.76 16.36
N ARG A 307 -30.09 -13.56 17.43
CA ARG A 307 -29.65 -14.94 17.51
C ARG A 307 -30.29 -15.81 16.42
N LEU A 308 -31.58 -15.70 16.21
CA LEU A 308 -32.30 -16.45 15.17
C LEU A 308 -31.80 -16.07 13.77
N PHE A 309 -31.69 -14.78 13.49
CA PHE A 309 -31.20 -14.32 12.19
C PHE A 309 -29.73 -14.71 11.98
N MET A 310 -28.86 -14.60 12.99
CA MET A 310 -27.48 -15.10 12.93
C MET A 310 -27.46 -16.60 12.59
N GLN A 311 -28.27 -17.42 13.23
CA GLN A 311 -28.34 -18.86 12.93
C GLN A 311 -28.73 -19.13 11.48
N ASP A 312 -29.67 -18.35 10.94
CA ASP A 312 -30.12 -18.50 9.55
C ASP A 312 -28.98 -18.16 8.56
N ILE A 313 -28.32 -17.01 8.73
CA ILE A 313 -27.21 -16.62 7.83
C ILE A 313 -26.00 -17.54 7.96
N LEU A 314 -25.70 -18.05 9.16
CA LEU A 314 -24.59 -18.99 9.38
C LEU A 314 -24.88 -20.35 8.74
N ARG A 315 -26.09 -20.91 8.94
CA ARG A 315 -26.53 -22.16 8.28
C ARG A 315 -26.45 -22.05 6.76
N PHE A 316 -26.77 -20.87 6.23
CA PHE A 316 -26.63 -20.58 4.81
C PHE A 316 -25.15 -20.56 4.41
N GLY A 317 -24.28 -19.87 5.15
CA GLY A 317 -22.85 -19.80 4.89
C GLY A 317 -22.15 -21.15 4.94
N GLU A 318 -22.51 -22.02 5.89
CA GLU A 318 -22.01 -23.41 5.99
C GLU A 318 -22.34 -24.21 4.73
N LYS A 319 -23.60 -24.10 4.25
CA LYS A 319 -24.03 -24.76 3.01
C LYS A 319 -23.28 -24.32 1.76
N LEU A 320 -22.82 -23.06 1.73
CA LEU A 320 -22.06 -22.48 0.63
C LEU A 320 -20.55 -22.64 0.78
N GLY A 321 -20.06 -23.14 1.91
CA GLY A 321 -18.64 -23.28 2.18
C GLY A 321 -17.92 -21.94 2.34
N PHE A 322 -18.57 -20.94 2.96
CA PHE A 322 -17.91 -19.65 3.26
C PHE A 322 -16.67 -19.87 4.13
N PRO A 323 -15.57 -19.16 3.83
CA PRO A 323 -14.35 -19.31 4.61
C PRO A 323 -14.50 -18.73 6.03
N LYS A 324 -13.76 -19.30 6.98
CA LYS A 324 -13.67 -18.81 8.37
C LYS A 324 -15.03 -18.77 9.14
N MET A 325 -15.98 -19.62 8.76
CA MET A 325 -17.33 -19.63 9.37
C MET A 325 -17.29 -19.72 10.88
N GLN A 326 -16.44 -20.56 11.47
CA GLN A 326 -16.37 -20.73 12.93
C GLN A 326 -15.99 -19.42 13.64
N SER A 327 -14.93 -18.74 13.17
CA SER A 327 -14.49 -17.48 13.79
C SER A 327 -15.51 -16.34 13.63
N VAL A 328 -16.23 -16.30 12.50
CA VAL A 328 -17.32 -15.34 12.29
C VAL A 328 -18.49 -15.65 13.24
N SER A 329 -18.88 -16.91 13.34
CA SER A 329 -19.93 -17.39 14.25
C SER A 329 -19.64 -17.00 15.70
N ASP A 330 -18.43 -17.32 16.20
CA ASP A 330 -18.03 -17.04 17.57
C ASP A 330 -18.02 -15.53 17.86
N ALA A 331 -17.50 -14.72 16.93
CA ALA A 331 -17.46 -13.29 17.10
C ALA A 331 -18.85 -12.64 17.09
N LEU A 332 -19.77 -13.09 16.23
CA LEU A 332 -21.16 -12.61 16.20
C LEU A 332 -21.91 -13.02 17.47
N LYS A 333 -21.75 -14.28 17.90
CA LYS A 333 -22.38 -14.80 19.12
C LYS A 333 -21.97 -13.99 20.35
N ILE A 334 -20.67 -13.73 20.52
CA ILE A 334 -20.15 -12.91 21.63
C ILE A 334 -20.79 -11.52 21.63
N ARG A 335 -20.89 -10.85 20.49
CA ARG A 335 -21.50 -9.51 20.40
C ARG A 335 -23.01 -9.52 20.68
N ILE A 336 -23.71 -10.60 20.32
CA ILE A 336 -25.15 -10.74 20.54
C ILE A 336 -25.47 -11.02 22.02
N GLU A 337 -24.73 -11.93 22.65
CA GLU A 337 -24.99 -12.37 24.01
C GLU A 337 -24.43 -11.42 25.07
N GLU A 338 -23.33 -10.75 24.75
CA GLU A 338 -22.55 -9.87 25.64
C GLU A 338 -22.44 -8.47 25.03
N PRO A 339 -23.45 -7.58 25.26
CA PRO A 339 -23.48 -6.23 24.67
C PRO A 339 -22.22 -5.40 24.89
N GLU A 340 -21.51 -5.62 26.01
CA GLU A 340 -20.22 -4.99 26.33
C GLU A 340 -19.10 -5.31 25.32
N ASN A 341 -19.30 -6.30 24.48
CA ASN A 341 -18.38 -6.65 23.39
C ASN A 341 -18.69 -5.97 22.05
N THR A 342 -19.77 -5.18 21.98
CA THR A 342 -20.07 -4.35 20.81
C THR A 342 -19.07 -3.20 20.67
N PRO A 343 -18.86 -2.64 19.45
CA PRO A 343 -17.89 -1.57 19.23
C PRO A 343 -18.10 -0.35 20.11
N ALA A 344 -19.33 0.18 20.20
CA ALA A 344 -19.63 1.36 21.00
C ALA A 344 -19.35 1.14 22.50
N ALA A 345 -19.73 -0.02 23.07
CA ALA A 345 -19.45 -0.36 24.47
C ALA A 345 -17.93 -0.47 24.73
N LYS A 346 -17.19 -1.13 23.81
CA LYS A 346 -15.73 -1.21 23.90
C LYS A 346 -15.06 0.14 23.83
N LEU A 347 -15.54 1.05 22.99
CA LEU A 347 -14.99 2.41 22.89
C LEU A 347 -15.13 3.18 24.20
N ILE A 348 -16.30 3.18 24.82
CA ILE A 348 -16.53 3.82 26.12
C ILE A 348 -15.61 3.24 27.20
N ARG A 349 -15.36 1.94 27.18
CA ARG A 349 -14.43 1.30 28.11
C ARG A 349 -12.99 1.67 27.83
N LEU A 350 -12.56 1.75 26.55
CA LEU A 350 -11.18 2.04 26.15
C LEU A 350 -10.81 3.52 26.35
N GLN A 351 -11.76 4.44 26.31
CA GLN A 351 -11.48 5.86 26.58
C GLN A 351 -11.05 6.10 28.05
N GLY A 352 -11.47 5.26 28.99
CA GLY A 352 -11.12 5.38 30.42
C GLY A 352 -11.69 6.64 31.04
N SER A 353 -10.84 7.47 31.67
CA SER A 353 -11.21 8.74 32.32
C SER A 353 -11.13 9.97 31.40
N GLN A 354 -10.65 9.82 30.18
CA GLN A 354 -10.58 10.91 29.20
C GLN A 354 -11.90 11.04 28.43
N SER A 355 -12.15 12.20 27.82
CA SER A 355 -13.29 12.36 26.93
C SER A 355 -13.11 11.48 25.68
N LEU A 356 -14.18 11.07 25.03
CA LEU A 356 -14.11 10.30 23.78
C LEU A 356 -13.44 11.12 22.65
N PHE A 357 -13.57 12.46 22.70
CA PHE A 357 -12.89 13.36 21.78
C PHE A 357 -11.36 13.32 21.97
N ASP A 358 -10.88 13.44 23.23
CA ASP A 358 -9.45 13.37 23.55
C ASP A 358 -8.89 11.97 23.25
N TYR A 359 -9.68 10.91 23.48
CA TYR A 359 -9.34 9.56 23.06
C TYR A 359 -9.14 9.48 21.54
N GLY A 360 -10.01 10.13 20.77
CA GLY A 360 -9.89 10.24 19.31
C GLY A 360 -8.60 10.93 18.89
N ILE A 361 -8.22 12.04 19.53
CA ILE A 361 -6.95 12.73 19.29
C ILE A 361 -5.75 11.80 19.55
N ASN A 362 -5.74 11.13 20.68
CA ASN A 362 -4.67 10.19 21.02
C ASN A 362 -4.59 9.01 20.04
N LEU A 363 -5.75 8.52 19.59
CA LEU A 363 -5.83 7.41 18.65
C LEU A 363 -5.32 7.79 17.26
N MET A 364 -5.68 8.97 16.74
CA MET A 364 -5.19 9.43 15.43
C MET A 364 -3.67 9.63 15.43
N GLN A 365 -3.10 10.17 16.53
CA GLN A 365 -1.66 10.34 16.69
C GLN A 365 -0.94 8.98 16.76
N LYS A 366 -1.52 8.01 17.48
CA LYS A 366 -1.02 6.63 17.51
C LYS A 366 -1.02 6.01 16.12
N ASN A 367 -2.14 6.15 15.40
CA ASN A 367 -2.31 5.60 14.06
C ASN A 367 -1.32 6.18 13.04
N GLN A 368 -0.94 7.45 13.19
CA GLN A 368 0.05 8.10 12.31
C GLN A 368 1.42 7.41 12.36
N ASN A 369 1.78 6.89 13.52
CA ASN A 369 3.06 6.21 13.74
C ASN A 369 3.03 4.70 13.42
N GLU A 370 1.88 4.15 13.00
CA GLU A 370 1.78 2.74 12.67
C GLU A 370 2.50 2.44 11.35
N VAL A 371 3.50 1.57 11.41
CA VAL A 371 4.26 1.12 10.25
C VAL A 371 3.52 -0.05 9.61
N LEU A 372 3.25 0.07 8.32
CA LEU A 372 2.67 -1.02 7.53
C LEU A 372 3.79 -1.87 6.93
N ASP A 373 3.83 -3.14 7.31
CA ASP A 373 4.55 -4.15 6.53
C ASP A 373 3.69 -4.51 5.31
N THR A 374 4.13 -4.05 4.14
CA THR A 374 3.45 -4.33 2.86
C THR A 374 3.81 -5.70 2.30
N GLY A 375 4.85 -6.36 2.83
CA GLY A 375 5.43 -7.56 2.26
C GLY A 375 6.21 -7.31 0.96
N PHE A 376 6.32 -6.06 0.51
CA PHE A 376 7.12 -5.63 -0.64
C PHE A 376 8.43 -4.98 -0.20
N ASP A 377 9.42 -5.02 -1.08
CA ASP A 377 10.60 -4.17 -0.93
C ASP A 377 10.26 -2.68 -1.10
N ASP A 378 11.18 -1.80 -0.68
CA ASP A 378 10.99 -0.35 -0.73
C ASP A 378 10.66 0.16 -2.14
N GLY A 379 11.32 -0.36 -3.18
CA GLY A 379 11.07 0.05 -4.56
C GLY A 379 9.65 -0.26 -5.03
N SER A 380 9.18 -1.49 -4.82
CA SER A 380 7.82 -1.91 -5.19
C SER A 380 6.75 -1.17 -4.38
N ALA A 381 6.98 -0.97 -3.07
CA ALA A 381 6.07 -0.23 -2.20
C ALA A 381 5.91 1.24 -2.67
N ARG A 382 7.01 1.91 -3.03
CA ARG A 382 7.00 3.28 -3.57
C ARG A 382 6.26 3.41 -4.89
N LEU A 383 6.39 2.42 -5.80
CA LEU A 383 5.59 2.43 -7.03
C LEU A 383 4.09 2.37 -6.75
N ILE A 384 3.67 1.56 -5.77
CA ILE A 384 2.27 1.50 -5.35
C ILE A 384 1.81 2.84 -4.75
N GLU A 385 2.59 3.41 -3.84
CA GLU A 385 2.30 4.72 -3.23
C GLU A 385 2.12 5.80 -4.30
N GLU A 386 3.06 5.93 -5.22
CA GLU A 386 2.98 6.90 -6.31
C GLU A 386 1.82 6.63 -7.27
N SER A 387 1.49 5.37 -7.50
CA SER A 387 0.34 5.02 -8.33
C SER A 387 -0.98 5.46 -7.69
N ILE A 388 -1.12 5.29 -6.36
CA ILE A 388 -2.28 5.76 -5.60
C ILE A 388 -2.38 7.29 -5.69
N LEU A 389 -1.27 7.99 -5.42
CA LEU A 389 -1.24 9.46 -5.41
C LEU A 389 -1.51 10.08 -6.79
N ASN A 390 -1.05 9.44 -7.86
CA ASN A 390 -1.21 9.93 -9.23
C ASN A 390 -2.39 9.27 -10.00
N GLY A 391 -3.19 8.42 -9.35
CA GLY A 391 -4.37 7.81 -9.97
C GLY A 391 -4.05 6.76 -11.05
N ILE A 392 -2.84 6.22 -11.07
CA ILE A 392 -2.42 5.20 -12.03
C ILE A 392 -2.87 3.82 -11.54
N SER A 393 -3.36 3.00 -12.47
CA SER A 393 -3.78 1.64 -12.14
C SER A 393 -2.62 0.81 -11.60
N TYR A 394 -2.82 0.17 -10.45
CA TYR A 394 -1.83 -0.71 -9.82
C TYR A 394 -2.46 -2.01 -9.37
N GLN A 395 -1.67 -3.07 -9.27
CA GLN A 395 -2.09 -4.35 -8.69
C GLN A 395 -0.94 -4.99 -7.94
N PRO A 396 -1.05 -5.22 -6.62
CA PRO A 396 -0.18 -6.11 -5.89
C PRO A 396 -0.35 -7.53 -6.44
N VAL A 397 0.70 -8.09 -7.07
CA VAL A 397 0.60 -9.41 -7.73
C VAL A 397 1.17 -10.49 -6.83
N ILE A 398 2.46 -10.39 -6.48
CA ILE A 398 3.16 -11.36 -5.61
C ILE A 398 4.08 -10.56 -4.68
N PRO A 399 3.63 -10.23 -3.46
CA PRO A 399 4.45 -9.45 -2.52
C PRO A 399 5.78 -10.13 -2.20
N GLU A 400 5.79 -11.44 -1.96
CA GLU A 400 6.98 -12.21 -1.59
C GLU A 400 8.05 -12.24 -2.70
N ALA A 401 7.67 -11.97 -3.94
CA ALA A 401 8.58 -11.86 -5.09
C ALA A 401 8.82 -10.40 -5.51
N ASN A 402 8.27 -9.43 -4.79
CA ASN A 402 8.33 -7.99 -5.10
C ASN A 402 7.79 -7.65 -6.51
N ILE A 403 6.72 -8.34 -6.93
CA ILE A 403 6.11 -8.14 -8.24
C ILE A 403 4.81 -7.35 -8.09
N VAL A 404 4.78 -6.20 -8.75
CA VAL A 404 3.61 -5.32 -8.87
C VAL A 404 3.25 -5.12 -10.34
N GLN A 405 1.98 -4.92 -10.63
CA GLN A 405 1.55 -4.43 -11.93
C GLN A 405 1.22 -2.94 -11.81
N ILE A 406 1.82 -2.11 -12.64
CA ILE A 406 1.55 -0.67 -12.75
C ILE A 406 1.11 -0.39 -14.17
N GLY A 407 -0.10 0.16 -14.33
CA GLY A 407 -0.71 0.25 -15.66
C GLY A 407 -0.83 -1.13 -16.31
N SER A 408 -0.23 -1.29 -17.47
CA SER A 408 -0.17 -2.57 -18.22
C SER A 408 1.06 -3.42 -17.93
N LYS A 409 2.06 -2.90 -17.21
CA LYS A 409 3.37 -3.56 -17.05
C LYS A 409 3.55 -4.21 -15.69
N MET A 410 4.15 -5.40 -15.69
CA MET A 410 4.63 -6.05 -14.49
C MET A 410 6.04 -5.59 -14.17
N ILE A 411 6.24 -5.11 -12.95
CA ILE A 411 7.52 -4.56 -12.49
C ILE A 411 7.94 -5.30 -11.22
N LYS A 412 9.19 -5.75 -11.19
CA LYS A 412 9.82 -6.40 -10.05
C LYS A 412 10.79 -5.46 -9.36
N SER A 413 10.75 -5.43 -8.02
CA SER A 413 11.68 -4.64 -7.18
C SER A 413 11.81 -3.18 -7.60
N GLY A 414 10.69 -2.60 -8.02
CA GLY A 414 10.58 -1.18 -8.36
C GLY A 414 11.08 -0.79 -9.75
N ILE A 415 11.78 -1.64 -10.49
CA ILE A 415 12.40 -1.25 -11.77
C ILE A 415 12.36 -2.33 -12.85
N GLN A 416 12.66 -3.58 -12.54
CA GLN A 416 12.84 -4.64 -13.53
C GLN A 416 11.51 -5.02 -14.20
N THR A 417 11.46 -4.98 -15.52
CA THR A 417 10.33 -5.42 -16.33
C THR A 417 10.63 -6.71 -17.12
N SER A 418 9.69 -7.15 -17.94
CA SER A 418 9.89 -8.25 -18.88
C SER A 418 10.73 -7.89 -20.12
N SER A 419 11.14 -6.62 -20.25
CA SER A 419 11.98 -6.16 -21.37
C SER A 419 13.40 -6.74 -21.31
N ASP A 420 13.90 -7.00 -20.10
CA ASP A 420 15.22 -7.59 -19.90
C ASP A 420 15.22 -9.11 -20.05
N SER A 421 16.20 -9.60 -20.76
CA SER A 421 16.37 -11.04 -20.96
C SER A 421 16.90 -11.74 -19.71
N ALA A 422 16.33 -12.88 -19.36
CA ALA A 422 16.83 -13.73 -18.27
C ALA A 422 18.29 -14.18 -18.51
N LEU A 423 18.66 -14.42 -19.77
CA LEU A 423 20.04 -14.75 -20.15
C LEU A 423 21.00 -13.60 -19.87
N MET A 424 20.62 -12.36 -20.21
CA MET A 424 21.47 -11.19 -19.95
C MET A 424 21.62 -10.92 -18.46
N LYS A 425 20.55 -11.14 -17.69
CA LYS A 425 20.61 -11.05 -16.24
C LYS A 425 21.61 -12.01 -15.63
N GLU A 426 21.69 -13.25 -16.13
CA GLU A 426 22.70 -14.23 -15.68
C GLU A 426 24.14 -13.73 -15.97
N ILE A 427 24.34 -13.00 -17.08
CA ILE A 427 25.62 -12.36 -17.40
C ILE A 427 25.90 -11.23 -16.40
N TRP A 428 24.93 -10.34 -16.14
CA TRP A 428 25.10 -9.19 -15.21
C TRP A 428 25.38 -9.63 -13.77
N ASP A 429 24.77 -10.73 -13.31
CA ASP A 429 24.96 -11.27 -11.95
C ASP A 429 26.38 -11.82 -11.72
N LYS A 430 27.13 -12.11 -12.81
CA LYS A 430 28.52 -12.58 -12.78
C LYS A 430 29.47 -11.48 -13.26
N LYS A 431 30.01 -10.69 -12.31
CA LYS A 431 30.78 -9.46 -12.57
C LYS A 431 31.91 -9.64 -13.58
N SER A 432 32.73 -10.71 -13.44
CA SER A 432 33.82 -10.97 -14.38
C SER A 432 33.30 -11.37 -15.78
N VAL A 433 32.17 -12.06 -15.88
CA VAL A 433 31.55 -12.39 -17.17
C VAL A 433 30.98 -11.14 -17.83
N ALA A 434 30.30 -10.27 -17.07
CA ALA A 434 29.79 -9.02 -17.57
C ALA A 434 30.90 -8.12 -18.13
N LYS A 435 32.06 -8.02 -17.44
CA LYS A 435 33.24 -7.30 -17.91
C LYS A 435 33.79 -7.88 -19.22
N GLN A 436 34.02 -9.19 -19.25
CA GLN A 436 34.49 -9.85 -20.49
C GLN A 436 33.49 -9.66 -21.65
N PHE A 437 32.22 -9.61 -21.35
CA PHE A 437 31.19 -9.39 -22.36
C PHE A 437 31.24 -7.97 -22.92
N VAL A 438 31.30 -6.92 -22.07
CA VAL A 438 31.35 -5.53 -22.56
C VAL A 438 32.66 -5.15 -23.22
N GLU A 439 33.79 -5.77 -22.81
CA GLU A 439 35.09 -5.60 -23.42
C GLU A 439 35.10 -5.98 -24.93
N GLN A 440 34.30 -7.00 -25.32
CA GLN A 440 34.10 -7.38 -26.72
C GLN A 440 33.44 -6.29 -27.57
N PHE A 441 32.75 -5.34 -26.94
CA PHE A 441 32.15 -4.18 -27.60
C PHE A 441 33.01 -2.91 -27.52
N GLY A 442 34.28 -3.03 -27.06
CA GLY A 442 35.24 -1.96 -27.00
C GLY A 442 35.12 -1.03 -25.79
N PHE A 443 34.45 -1.48 -24.73
CA PHE A 443 34.40 -0.74 -23.46
C PHE A 443 35.58 -1.09 -22.56
N THR A 444 36.10 -0.10 -21.84
CA THR A 444 37.14 -0.31 -20.84
C THR A 444 36.57 -0.91 -19.57
N VAL A 445 37.24 -1.91 -19.04
CA VAL A 445 36.88 -2.59 -17.77
C VAL A 445 38.06 -2.57 -16.81
N LEU A 446 37.80 -2.65 -15.50
CA LEU A 446 38.88 -2.83 -14.53
C LEU A 446 39.43 -4.26 -14.64
N SER A 447 40.76 -4.36 -14.58
CA SER A 447 41.41 -5.65 -14.43
C SER A 447 41.04 -6.30 -13.12
N ASP A 448 40.57 -7.53 -13.17
CA ASP A 448 40.16 -8.33 -12.01
C ASP A 448 40.77 -9.73 -12.05
N TYR A 449 40.94 -10.29 -10.87
CA TYR A 449 41.48 -11.62 -10.66
C TYR A 449 40.54 -12.42 -9.73
N VAL A 450 39.99 -13.51 -10.22
CA VAL A 450 39.13 -14.40 -9.43
C VAL A 450 39.96 -15.42 -8.68
N VAL A 451 39.80 -15.48 -7.35
CA VAL A 451 40.53 -16.33 -6.43
C VAL A 451 39.59 -17.31 -5.76
N GLY A 452 39.83 -18.62 -5.95
CA GLY A 452 39.05 -19.68 -5.34
C GLY A 452 39.77 -20.46 -4.22
N ASN A 453 41.10 -20.34 -4.11
CA ASN A 453 41.89 -21.04 -3.10
C ASN A 453 43.25 -20.38 -2.90
N ARG A 454 44.04 -20.87 -1.92
CA ARG A 454 45.35 -20.31 -1.56
C ARG A 454 46.35 -20.39 -2.71
N ARG A 455 46.42 -21.53 -3.41
CA ARG A 455 47.35 -21.72 -4.52
C ARG A 455 47.11 -20.66 -5.63
N ASN A 456 45.84 -20.50 -5.98
CA ASN A 456 45.45 -19.51 -6.99
C ASN A 456 45.74 -18.06 -6.51
N PHE A 457 45.59 -17.77 -5.22
CA PHE A 457 45.98 -16.50 -4.64
C PHE A 457 47.50 -16.25 -4.77
N ASP A 458 48.35 -17.25 -4.49
CA ASP A 458 49.80 -17.14 -4.57
C ASP A 458 50.28 -16.90 -5.98
N GLU A 459 49.58 -17.40 -6.99
CA GLU A 459 49.82 -17.15 -8.42
C GLU A 459 49.43 -15.73 -8.86
N ILE A 460 48.39 -15.16 -8.24
CA ILE A 460 47.83 -13.84 -8.57
C ILE A 460 48.56 -12.71 -7.82
N PHE A 461 48.97 -12.93 -6.57
CA PHE A 461 49.56 -11.88 -5.73
C PHE A 461 50.69 -11.10 -6.37
N PRO A 462 51.68 -11.70 -7.12
CA PRO A 462 52.73 -10.97 -7.80
C PRO A 462 52.23 -9.92 -8.80
N ARG A 463 51.04 -10.13 -9.38
CA ARG A 463 50.42 -9.22 -10.38
C ARG A 463 49.76 -8.01 -9.75
N VAL A 464 49.39 -8.09 -8.49
CA VAL A 464 48.70 -7.00 -7.75
C VAL A 464 49.59 -6.38 -6.66
N LYS A 465 50.79 -6.91 -6.49
CA LYS A 465 51.76 -6.42 -5.50
C LYS A 465 52.13 -4.95 -5.78
N GLY A 466 52.03 -4.12 -4.78
CA GLY A 466 52.35 -2.70 -4.91
C GLY A 466 51.20 -1.82 -5.47
N MET A 467 50.02 -2.44 -5.70
CA MET A 467 48.85 -1.73 -6.25
C MET A 467 47.77 -1.56 -5.20
N ALA A 468 46.97 -0.49 -5.31
CA ALA A 468 45.71 -0.34 -4.57
C ALA A 468 44.69 -1.32 -5.15
N VAL A 469 43.99 -2.06 -4.27
CA VAL A 469 43.06 -3.08 -4.70
C VAL A 469 41.78 -3.10 -3.85
N SER A 470 40.68 -3.59 -4.42
CA SER A 470 39.47 -3.98 -3.70
C SER A 470 39.27 -5.50 -3.75
N VAL A 471 38.78 -6.05 -2.66
CA VAL A 471 38.44 -7.47 -2.56
C VAL A 471 36.95 -7.60 -2.30
N LYS A 472 36.24 -8.30 -3.18
CA LYS A 472 34.79 -8.49 -3.10
C LYS A 472 34.37 -9.90 -3.56
N ASN A 473 33.13 -10.29 -3.31
CA ASN A 473 32.59 -11.54 -3.86
C ASN A 473 32.54 -11.45 -5.39
N ALA A 474 33.01 -12.50 -6.08
CA ALA A 474 33.00 -12.56 -7.54
C ALA A 474 31.62 -12.74 -8.15
N GLU A 475 30.69 -13.37 -7.41
CA GLU A 475 29.33 -13.71 -7.83
C GLU A 475 28.30 -13.10 -6.87
N GLY A 476 27.10 -12.78 -7.37
CA GLY A 476 26.01 -12.22 -6.56
C GLY A 476 25.97 -10.69 -6.47
N PRO A 477 25.06 -10.14 -5.67
CA PRO A 477 24.83 -8.71 -5.62
C PRO A 477 26.05 -7.92 -5.18
N SER A 478 26.25 -6.74 -5.76
CA SER A 478 27.41 -5.87 -5.48
C SER A 478 27.39 -5.21 -4.10
N ASP A 479 26.31 -5.41 -3.34
CA ASP A 479 26.09 -4.81 -2.03
C ASP A 479 26.73 -5.59 -0.86
N GLU A 480 27.45 -6.68 -1.15
CA GLU A 480 28.24 -7.38 -0.14
C GLU A 480 29.49 -6.59 0.25
N LYS A 481 29.86 -6.67 1.52
CA LYS A 481 31.00 -5.95 2.11
C LYS A 481 32.28 -6.18 1.32
N ALA A 482 32.75 -5.13 0.63
CA ALA A 482 34.06 -5.11 -0.02
C ALA A 482 35.14 -4.66 0.96
N SER A 483 36.37 -5.20 0.83
CA SER A 483 37.53 -4.66 1.52
C SER A 483 38.33 -3.81 0.53
N LEU A 484 38.49 -2.52 0.84
CA LEU A 484 39.21 -1.57 -0.01
C LEU A 484 40.60 -1.26 0.58
N PHE A 485 41.65 -1.52 -0.16
CA PHE A 485 43.03 -1.16 0.15
C PHE A 485 43.48 -0.02 -0.76
N ARG A 486 43.48 1.20 -0.26
CA ARG A 486 43.99 2.40 -1.00
C ARG A 486 45.49 2.47 -1.10
N LEU A 487 46.20 1.89 -0.14
CA LEU A 487 47.62 1.63 -0.19
C LEU A 487 47.81 0.14 -0.50
N ALA A 488 48.94 -0.19 -1.12
CA ALA A 488 49.25 -1.56 -1.46
C ALA A 488 49.24 -2.46 -0.18
N PRO A 489 48.37 -3.44 -0.07
CA PRO A 489 48.34 -4.33 1.11
C PRO A 489 49.54 -5.26 1.11
N THR A 490 49.91 -5.71 2.29
CA THR A 490 50.80 -6.86 2.45
C THR A 490 50.14 -8.13 1.94
N LYS A 491 50.90 -9.17 1.70
CA LYS A 491 50.39 -10.46 1.25
C LYS A 491 49.40 -11.08 2.26
N GLU A 492 49.70 -10.90 3.54
CA GLU A 492 48.90 -11.40 4.66
C GLU A 492 47.57 -10.64 4.76
N GLU A 493 47.57 -9.33 4.73
CA GLU A 493 46.36 -8.51 4.76
C GLU A 493 45.41 -8.84 3.58
N LEU A 494 45.99 -8.95 2.40
CA LEU A 494 45.22 -9.27 1.19
C LEU A 494 44.62 -10.69 1.29
N TRP A 495 45.43 -11.65 1.78
CA TRP A 495 44.93 -13.01 1.99
C TRP A 495 43.83 -13.08 3.03
N ASP A 496 43.93 -12.33 4.13
CA ASP A 496 42.87 -12.29 5.15
C ASP A 496 41.53 -11.80 4.60
N ALA A 497 41.56 -10.79 3.73
CA ALA A 497 40.37 -10.29 3.05
C ALA A 497 39.79 -11.36 2.10
N VAL A 498 40.64 -11.98 1.27
CA VAL A 498 40.26 -13.04 0.33
C VAL A 498 39.74 -14.28 1.06
N SER A 499 40.42 -14.72 2.12
CA SER A 499 40.09 -15.94 2.85
C SER A 499 38.73 -15.87 3.56
N ARG A 500 38.29 -14.66 3.99
CA ARG A 500 36.97 -14.46 4.57
C ARG A 500 35.86 -14.81 3.59
N ILE A 501 36.01 -14.46 2.32
CA ILE A 501 35.01 -14.78 1.26
C ILE A 501 35.07 -16.26 0.89
N ILE A 502 36.26 -16.85 0.77
CA ILE A 502 36.45 -18.26 0.39
C ILE A 502 35.93 -19.22 1.45
N ARG A 503 36.05 -18.88 2.75
CA ARG A 503 35.51 -19.69 3.85
C ARG A 503 34.00 -19.89 3.77
N ASP A 504 33.26 -18.95 3.17
CA ASP A 504 31.82 -19.06 2.93
C ASP A 504 31.49 -19.85 1.65
N GLY A 505 32.46 -20.56 1.06
CA GLY A 505 32.29 -21.35 -0.16
C GLY A 505 32.17 -20.54 -1.45
N LYS A 506 32.45 -19.22 -1.38
CA LYS A 506 32.37 -18.28 -2.49
C LYS A 506 33.74 -18.07 -3.13
N LYS A 507 33.76 -17.45 -4.33
CA LYS A 507 35.00 -17.00 -4.95
C LYS A 507 35.23 -15.52 -4.67
N ALA A 508 36.46 -15.14 -4.30
CA ALA A 508 36.83 -13.74 -4.14
C ALA A 508 37.30 -13.15 -5.48
N MET A 509 37.02 -11.88 -5.71
CA MET A 509 37.54 -11.10 -6.81
C MET A 509 38.43 -9.99 -6.27
N ILE A 510 39.69 -9.95 -6.72
CA ILE A 510 40.64 -8.84 -6.48
C ILE A 510 40.56 -7.94 -7.70
N GLU A 511 40.24 -6.67 -7.50
CA GLU A 511 40.08 -5.68 -8.57
C GLU A 511 41.00 -4.48 -8.30
N LEU A 512 41.64 -3.97 -9.35
CA LEU A 512 42.50 -2.80 -9.22
C LEU A 512 41.67 -1.54 -8.93
N VAL A 513 42.19 -0.66 -8.08
CA VAL A 513 41.58 0.65 -7.82
C VAL A 513 42.18 1.66 -8.79
N VAL A 514 41.34 2.38 -9.51
CA VAL A 514 41.73 3.43 -10.46
C VAL A 514 41.28 4.80 -9.96
N PRO A 515 41.96 5.89 -10.37
CA PRO A 515 41.52 7.26 -10.09
C PRO A 515 40.15 7.54 -10.70
N GLY A 516 39.31 8.29 -9.96
CA GLY A 516 37.97 8.69 -10.39
C GLY A 516 36.90 8.42 -9.34
N SER A 517 35.74 8.96 -9.57
CA SER A 517 34.55 8.73 -8.74
C SER A 517 33.69 7.62 -9.34
N VAL A 518 32.99 6.90 -8.45
CA VAL A 518 32.03 5.86 -8.87
C VAL A 518 30.68 6.51 -9.08
N TYR A 519 30.12 6.32 -10.26
CA TYR A 519 28.79 6.78 -10.62
C TYR A 519 27.87 5.59 -10.86
N ARG A 520 26.58 5.78 -10.60
CA ARG A 520 25.52 4.84 -10.95
C ARG A 520 24.50 5.52 -11.83
N ALA A 521 24.33 5.03 -13.05
CA ALA A 521 23.30 5.47 -13.99
C ALA A 521 22.11 4.52 -13.93
N LEU A 522 20.92 5.06 -13.66
CA LEU A 522 19.67 4.32 -13.58
C LEU A 522 18.90 4.42 -14.90
N PHE A 523 18.53 3.28 -15.45
CA PHE A 523 17.79 3.14 -16.69
C PHE A 523 16.38 2.60 -16.46
N PHE A 524 15.45 3.13 -17.21
CA PHE A 524 14.11 2.57 -17.33
C PHE A 524 13.55 2.82 -18.74
N GLN A 525 13.13 1.75 -19.42
CA GLN A 525 12.69 1.78 -20.82
C GLN A 525 13.69 2.49 -21.74
N ASP A 526 14.94 2.06 -21.69
CA ASP A 526 16.07 2.60 -22.46
C ASP A 526 16.41 4.08 -22.18
N ARG A 527 15.85 4.69 -21.14
CA ARG A 527 16.10 6.09 -20.77
C ARG A 527 16.86 6.19 -19.47
N ILE A 528 17.81 7.08 -19.39
CA ILE A 528 18.47 7.43 -18.14
C ILE A 528 17.52 8.30 -17.30
N LEU A 529 17.15 7.82 -16.11
CA LEU A 529 16.31 8.55 -15.17
C LEU A 529 17.09 9.37 -14.15
N SER A 530 18.31 8.93 -13.82
CA SER A 530 19.17 9.51 -12.79
C SER A 530 20.61 9.04 -12.99
N VAL A 531 21.57 9.92 -12.70
CA VAL A 531 22.99 9.56 -12.55
C VAL A 531 23.46 10.09 -11.22
N ILE A 532 23.89 9.20 -10.34
CA ILE A 532 24.37 9.58 -9.00
C ILE A 532 25.86 9.30 -8.86
N GLU A 533 26.59 10.23 -8.24
CA GLU A 533 27.90 9.95 -7.67
C GLU A 533 27.73 9.23 -6.33
N ARG A 534 28.43 8.12 -6.15
CA ARG A 534 28.40 7.33 -4.92
C ARG A 534 29.49 7.83 -3.98
N LEU A 535 29.06 8.41 -2.86
CA LEU A 535 29.95 8.95 -1.85
C LEU A 535 30.04 8.02 -0.63
N PRO A 536 31.23 7.89 -0.02
CA PRO A 536 31.38 7.14 1.22
C PRO A 536 30.50 7.64 2.35
N ALA A 537 30.33 6.79 3.39
CA ALA A 537 29.70 7.20 4.62
C ALA A 537 30.47 8.35 5.28
N GLY A 538 29.74 9.35 5.74
CA GLY A 538 30.28 10.52 6.41
C GLY A 538 29.20 11.34 7.07
N VAL A 539 29.63 12.25 7.95
CA VAL A 539 28.78 13.23 8.62
C VAL A 539 29.34 14.64 8.42
N VAL A 540 28.45 15.62 8.34
CA VAL A 540 28.83 17.02 8.24
C VAL A 540 28.62 17.70 9.59
N GLY A 541 29.64 18.36 10.10
CA GLY A 541 29.61 19.07 11.36
C GLY A 541 28.65 20.25 11.35
N ASP A 542 27.96 20.47 12.44
CA ASP A 542 27.12 21.63 12.70
C ASP A 542 27.73 22.61 13.72
N GLY A 543 28.93 22.27 14.21
CA GLY A 543 29.65 23.02 15.25
C GLY A 543 29.08 22.85 16.66
N ARG A 544 28.15 21.92 16.89
CA ARG A 544 27.46 21.71 18.18
C ARG A 544 27.38 20.26 18.61
N ARG A 545 27.06 19.35 17.70
CA ARG A 545 26.87 17.92 17.96
C ARG A 545 28.17 17.15 17.78
N THR A 546 28.36 16.11 18.60
CA THR A 546 29.45 15.16 18.41
C THR A 546 29.23 14.31 17.17
N ILE A 547 30.29 13.69 16.65
CA ILE A 547 30.22 12.74 15.52
C ILE A 547 29.18 11.64 15.84
N LYS A 548 29.17 11.11 17.08
CA LYS A 548 28.18 10.12 17.53
C LYS A 548 26.74 10.63 17.38
N GLN A 549 26.46 11.84 17.88
CA GLN A 549 25.12 12.44 17.80
C GLN A 549 24.68 12.71 16.35
N LEU A 550 25.60 13.07 15.47
CA LEU A 550 25.33 13.26 14.03
C LEU A 550 25.00 11.92 13.37
N ILE A 551 25.73 10.84 13.70
CA ILE A 551 25.43 9.47 13.24
C ILE A 551 24.06 9.01 13.72
N ASP A 552 23.75 9.17 15.01
CA ASP A 552 22.47 8.78 15.60
C ASP A 552 21.30 9.49 14.90
N SER A 553 21.45 10.80 14.66
CA SER A 553 20.45 11.60 13.93
C SER A 553 20.26 11.10 12.50
N LYS A 554 21.33 10.77 11.78
CA LYS A 554 21.26 10.23 10.42
C LYS A 554 20.58 8.85 10.42
N ASN A 555 20.92 7.97 11.34
CA ASN A 555 20.37 6.63 11.45
C ASN A 555 18.87 6.63 11.81
N LEU A 556 18.40 7.67 12.52
CA LEU A 556 16.98 7.87 12.80
C LEU A 556 16.21 8.25 11.53
N SER A 557 16.82 9.05 10.66
CA SER A 557 16.19 9.51 9.41
C SER A 557 16.21 8.46 8.29
N ASP A 558 17.20 7.57 8.27
CA ASP A 558 17.35 6.52 7.26
C ASP A 558 17.65 5.15 7.91
N LYS A 559 16.59 4.40 8.17
CA LYS A 559 16.68 3.06 8.79
C LYS A 559 17.24 1.99 7.86
N THR A 560 17.25 2.23 6.55
CA THR A 560 17.66 1.26 5.53
C THR A 560 19.14 1.32 5.18
N ASN A 561 19.81 2.45 5.51
CA ASN A 561 21.20 2.72 5.19
C ASN A 561 21.95 3.30 6.41
N GLN A 562 21.92 2.52 7.50
CA GLN A 562 22.49 2.96 8.77
C GLN A 562 24.02 2.89 8.80
N ILE A 563 24.63 3.85 9.46
CA ILE A 563 26.06 3.84 9.83
C ILE A 563 26.23 2.98 11.07
N VAL A 564 27.01 1.92 10.94
CA VAL A 564 27.40 1.06 12.07
C VAL A 564 28.91 1.20 12.30
N ILE A 565 29.30 1.63 13.50
CA ILE A 565 30.71 1.84 13.83
C ILE A 565 31.39 0.48 14.09
N GLY A 566 32.23 0.09 13.15
CA GLY A 566 33.09 -1.09 13.22
C GLY A 566 34.58 -0.72 13.14
N PRO A 567 35.45 -1.72 12.90
CA PRO A 567 36.88 -1.49 12.77
C PRO A 567 37.27 -0.50 11.65
N SER A 568 36.63 -0.62 10.47
CA SER A 568 36.90 0.25 9.32
C SER A 568 36.54 1.72 9.57
N GLU A 569 35.42 1.97 10.25
CA GLU A 569 34.98 3.32 10.60
C GLU A 569 35.92 3.95 11.65
N LYS A 570 36.39 3.15 12.64
CA LYS A 570 37.36 3.60 13.64
C LYS A 570 38.69 3.96 13.00
N GLU A 571 39.23 3.06 12.17
CA GLU A 571 40.47 3.30 11.44
C GLU A 571 40.38 4.57 10.56
N THR A 572 39.24 4.77 9.87
CA THR A 572 39.02 5.96 9.04
C THR A 572 38.98 7.24 9.88
N MET A 573 38.39 7.21 11.07
CA MET A 573 38.38 8.34 12.01
C MET A 573 39.77 8.59 12.62
N ASP A 574 40.50 7.54 12.98
CA ASP A 574 41.86 7.64 13.54
C ASP A 574 42.85 8.33 12.57
N VAL A 575 42.76 7.98 11.29
CA VAL A 575 43.55 8.64 10.22
C VAL A 575 43.25 10.13 10.11
N GLN A 576 42.01 10.54 10.39
CA GLN A 576 41.60 11.95 10.39
C GLN A 576 41.85 12.64 11.75
N GLY A 577 42.34 11.93 12.76
CA GLY A 577 42.62 12.48 14.09
C GLY A 577 41.36 12.83 14.88
N VAL A 578 40.22 12.16 14.59
CA VAL A 578 38.93 12.42 15.23
C VAL A 578 38.40 11.18 15.96
N THR A 579 37.55 11.41 16.97
CA THR A 579 36.85 10.36 17.72
C THR A 579 35.35 10.59 17.68
N LEU A 580 34.55 9.64 18.15
CA LEU A 580 33.09 9.77 18.23
C LEU A 580 32.64 10.98 19.08
N GLU A 581 33.45 11.41 20.02
CA GLU A 581 33.19 12.55 20.91
C GLU A 581 33.66 13.91 20.30
N THR A 582 34.38 13.88 19.20
CA THR A 582 34.80 15.10 18.50
C THR A 582 33.58 15.86 17.97
N ILE A 583 33.57 17.20 18.15
CA ILE A 583 32.56 18.10 17.59
C ILE A 583 33.17 18.72 16.32
N PRO A 584 32.75 18.29 15.11
CA PRO A 584 33.30 18.86 13.88
C PRO A 584 32.80 20.29 13.70
N GLY A 585 33.66 21.19 13.21
CA GLY A 585 33.28 22.55 12.85
C GLY A 585 32.11 22.56 11.83
N ARG A 586 31.32 23.64 11.84
CA ARG A 586 30.18 23.77 10.93
C ARG A 586 30.65 23.68 9.46
N GLY A 587 30.04 22.77 8.70
CA GLY A 587 30.39 22.51 7.30
C GLY A 587 31.59 21.57 7.11
N ASN A 588 32.32 21.23 8.19
CA ASN A 588 33.42 20.27 8.05
C ASN A 588 32.87 18.85 7.92
N GLU A 589 33.29 18.19 6.89
CA GLU A 589 32.96 16.80 6.63
C GLU A 589 33.94 15.87 7.35
N VAL A 590 33.41 14.84 8.01
CA VAL A 590 34.17 13.74 8.57
C VAL A 590 33.77 12.46 7.84
N LEU A 591 34.70 11.85 7.15
CA LEU A 591 34.51 10.56 6.51
C LEU A 591 34.51 9.46 7.56
N LEU A 592 33.61 8.51 7.43
CA LEU A 592 33.54 7.34 8.30
C LEU A 592 34.01 6.07 7.57
N ARG A 593 34.01 6.11 6.23
CA ARG A 593 34.57 5.05 5.37
C ARG A 593 35.24 5.67 4.17
N TYR A 594 36.05 4.89 3.48
CA TYR A 594 36.62 5.27 2.20
C TYR A 594 35.92 4.60 1.00
N ASP A 595 35.10 3.60 1.23
CA ASP A 595 34.29 2.95 0.20
C ASP A 595 32.82 3.40 0.28
N ALA A 596 32.11 3.34 -0.85
CA ALA A 596 30.70 3.69 -0.96
C ALA A 596 29.81 2.43 -1.04
N THR A 597 30.09 1.41 -0.21
CA THR A 597 29.31 0.17 -0.16
C THR A 597 27.89 0.45 0.32
N SER A 598 26.90 -0.13 -0.33
CA SER A 598 25.49 -0.01 0.06
C SER A 598 25.23 -0.56 1.46
N GLY A 599 24.35 0.11 2.21
CA GLY A 599 23.98 -0.32 3.57
C GLY A 599 25.03 -0.02 4.64
N THR A 600 26.02 0.83 4.34
CA THR A 600 27.04 1.29 5.29
C THR A 600 26.96 2.77 5.60
N GLY A 601 25.78 3.41 5.33
CA GLY A 601 25.61 4.85 5.49
C GLY A 601 26.19 5.68 4.34
N ASN A 602 26.47 5.06 3.19
CA ASN A 602 26.90 5.76 1.97
C ASN A 602 25.88 6.83 1.56
N ARG A 603 26.37 7.81 0.79
CA ARG A 603 25.57 8.95 0.33
C ARG A 603 25.57 8.98 -1.19
N SER A 604 24.58 9.66 -1.74
CA SER A 604 24.42 9.84 -3.18
C SER A 604 24.32 11.33 -3.51
N LEU A 605 24.98 11.75 -4.58
CA LEU A 605 24.86 13.09 -5.14
C LEU A 605 24.34 12.96 -6.57
N GLU A 606 23.19 13.57 -6.87
CA GLU A 606 22.63 13.58 -8.23
C GLU A 606 23.48 14.48 -9.14
N VAL A 607 23.86 13.96 -10.31
CA VAL A 607 24.73 14.67 -11.28
C VAL A 607 24.24 14.60 -12.71
N LEU A 608 23.00 14.12 -12.96
CA LEU A 608 22.47 13.97 -14.33
C LEU A 608 22.50 15.29 -15.12
N ASP A 609 22.20 16.41 -14.47
CA ASP A 609 22.15 17.72 -15.11
C ASP A 609 23.54 18.37 -15.21
N GLU A 610 24.59 17.80 -14.57
CA GLU A 610 25.93 18.35 -14.53
C GLU A 610 26.90 17.57 -15.40
N ILE A 611 26.68 16.29 -15.64
CA ILE A 611 27.53 15.43 -16.45
C ILE A 611 27.48 15.85 -17.92
N ASP A 612 28.64 15.92 -18.59
CA ASP A 612 28.70 16.22 -20.03
C ASP A 612 27.89 15.20 -20.84
N SER A 613 27.06 15.67 -21.77
CA SER A 613 26.12 14.85 -22.55
C SER A 613 26.81 13.72 -23.34
N SER A 614 28.08 13.85 -23.70
CA SER A 614 28.82 12.79 -24.39
C SER A 614 28.98 11.51 -23.53
N TYR A 615 29.01 11.64 -22.18
CA TYR A 615 28.94 10.46 -21.29
C TYR A 615 27.56 9.82 -21.27
N LEU A 616 26.51 10.62 -21.40
CA LEU A 616 25.15 10.06 -21.46
C LEU A 616 24.98 9.23 -22.74
N ASP A 617 25.49 9.69 -23.85
CA ASP A 617 25.49 8.95 -25.13
C ASP A 617 26.27 7.63 -24.99
N GLU A 618 27.43 7.67 -24.34
CA GLU A 618 28.29 6.50 -24.13
C GLU A 618 27.64 5.51 -23.14
N LEU A 619 26.98 5.99 -22.08
CA LEU A 619 26.20 5.17 -21.17
C LEU A 619 25.02 4.48 -21.88
N CYS A 620 24.33 5.17 -22.79
CA CYS A 620 23.29 4.56 -23.62
C CYS A 620 23.87 3.51 -24.57
N ARG A 621 25.07 3.74 -25.12
CA ARG A 621 25.77 2.76 -25.96
C ARG A 621 26.15 1.51 -25.16
N LEU A 622 26.65 1.70 -23.94
CA LEU A 622 27.01 0.62 -23.02
C LEU A 622 25.75 -0.20 -22.61
N ALA A 623 24.66 0.48 -22.25
CA ALA A 623 23.39 -0.18 -21.92
C ALA A 623 22.87 -1.02 -23.10
N LYS A 624 22.94 -0.52 -24.34
CA LYS A 624 22.59 -1.25 -25.55
C LYS A 624 23.48 -2.48 -25.76
N ALA A 625 24.79 -2.38 -25.55
CA ALA A 625 25.70 -3.53 -25.64
C ALA A 625 25.32 -4.61 -24.63
N LEU A 626 25.00 -4.23 -23.41
CA LEU A 626 24.50 -5.12 -22.35
C LEU A 626 23.06 -5.56 -22.53
N ARG A 627 22.31 -5.02 -23.50
CA ARG A 627 20.84 -5.20 -23.65
C ARG A 627 20.09 -4.93 -22.35
N LEU A 628 20.52 -3.89 -21.64
CA LEU A 628 19.92 -3.43 -20.40
C LEU A 628 18.90 -2.36 -20.75
N HIS A 629 17.62 -2.69 -20.60
CA HIS A 629 16.48 -1.80 -20.78
C HIS A 629 16.09 -1.14 -19.46
N ASP A 630 16.09 -1.94 -18.38
CA ASP A 630 15.69 -1.55 -17.03
C ASP A 630 16.78 -2.00 -16.05
N GLY A 631 17.23 -1.11 -15.16
CA GLY A 631 18.28 -1.45 -14.20
C GLY A 631 19.30 -0.34 -14.01
N ALA A 632 20.51 -0.67 -13.59
CA ALA A 632 21.56 0.33 -13.41
C ALA A 632 22.95 -0.15 -13.86
N LEU A 633 23.79 0.82 -14.21
CA LEU A 633 25.20 0.63 -14.54
C LEU A 633 26.06 1.36 -13.51
N ASP A 634 27.05 0.66 -12.95
CA ASP A 634 28.14 1.27 -12.17
C ASP A 634 29.35 1.49 -13.07
N ILE A 635 29.83 2.72 -13.09
CA ILE A 635 31.00 3.16 -13.89
C ILE A 635 31.93 4.00 -13.03
N VAL A 636 33.21 4.07 -13.44
CA VAL A 636 34.15 5.07 -12.94
C VAL A 636 34.37 6.12 -14.01
N ILE A 637 34.24 7.40 -13.64
CA ILE A 637 34.56 8.56 -14.49
C ILE A 637 35.53 9.46 -13.70
N PRO A 638 36.70 9.79 -14.25
CA PRO A 638 37.65 10.68 -13.59
C PRO A 638 37.17 12.13 -13.49
N ASN A 639 36.49 12.65 -14.52
CA ASN A 639 35.94 14.00 -14.54
C ASN A 639 34.69 14.09 -15.42
N ILE A 640 33.53 14.28 -14.80
CA ILE A 640 32.21 14.36 -15.48
C ILE A 640 32.00 15.66 -16.28
N TYR A 641 32.77 16.69 -16.01
CA TYR A 641 32.66 18.01 -16.66
C TYR A 641 33.44 18.13 -17.96
N GLN A 642 34.33 17.17 -18.24
CA GLN A 642 35.07 17.09 -19.52
C GLN A 642 34.28 16.25 -20.50
N ARG A 643 34.37 16.59 -21.78
CA ARG A 643 33.81 15.79 -22.84
C ARG A 643 34.45 14.40 -22.88
N TYR A 644 33.66 13.36 -23.04
CA TYR A 644 34.17 12.02 -23.30
C TYR A 644 34.96 12.00 -24.59
N ASP A 645 36.16 11.42 -24.56
CA ASP A 645 37.04 11.27 -25.69
C ASP A 645 37.25 9.79 -26.02
N ALA A 646 36.89 9.40 -27.23
CA ALA A 646 36.99 8.00 -27.67
C ALA A 646 38.45 7.53 -27.80
N ASP A 647 39.40 8.46 -27.97
CA ASP A 647 40.84 8.17 -28.01
C ASP A 647 41.39 7.88 -26.60
N HIS A 648 40.62 8.25 -25.56
CA HIS A 648 40.91 7.99 -24.16
C HIS A 648 39.80 7.18 -23.51
N PRO A 649 39.61 5.89 -23.91
CA PRO A 649 38.49 5.05 -23.45
C PRO A 649 38.51 4.79 -21.95
N GLU A 650 39.65 4.99 -21.27
CA GLU A 650 39.78 4.96 -19.80
C GLU A 650 39.04 6.11 -19.10
N ALA A 651 38.56 7.11 -19.84
CA ALA A 651 37.68 8.14 -19.27
C ALA A 651 36.31 7.63 -18.80
N LEU A 652 35.89 6.45 -19.27
CA LEU A 652 34.73 5.75 -18.76
C LEU A 652 35.07 4.28 -18.58
N ILE A 653 35.00 3.76 -17.33
CA ILE A 653 35.37 2.39 -17.01
C ILE A 653 34.16 1.69 -16.44
N PHE A 654 33.72 0.58 -17.05
CA PHE A 654 32.63 -0.24 -16.59
C PHE A 654 32.99 -1.06 -15.35
N LEU A 655 32.12 -1.06 -14.32
CA LEU A 655 32.27 -1.84 -13.11
C LEU A 655 31.28 -3.00 -13.03
N ASN A 656 29.97 -2.67 -13.10
CA ASN A 656 28.88 -3.64 -12.90
C ASN A 656 27.59 -3.21 -13.61
N ALA A 657 26.71 -4.19 -13.84
CA ALA A 657 25.30 -3.97 -14.17
C ALA A 657 24.40 -4.56 -13.07
N HIS A 658 23.25 -3.96 -12.84
CA HIS A 658 22.30 -4.34 -11.80
C HIS A 658 20.90 -4.41 -12.38
N ALA A 659 20.24 -5.59 -12.26
CA ALA A 659 18.86 -5.75 -12.70
C ALA A 659 17.84 -5.10 -11.73
N THR A 660 18.15 -5.07 -10.44
CA THR A 660 17.24 -4.55 -9.39
C THR A 660 17.97 -3.62 -8.44
N PRO A 661 18.43 -2.42 -8.93
CA PRO A 661 19.08 -1.43 -8.08
C PRO A 661 18.07 -0.87 -7.06
N LYS A 662 18.57 -0.46 -5.88
CA LYS A 662 17.72 0.20 -4.86
C LYS A 662 17.36 1.61 -5.33
N LEU A 663 16.07 1.87 -5.57
CA LEU A 663 15.57 3.19 -5.98
C LEU A 663 15.86 4.28 -4.94
N SER A 664 15.82 3.94 -3.64
CA SER A 664 16.11 4.87 -2.56
C SER A 664 17.48 5.53 -2.65
N MET A 665 18.46 4.89 -3.29
CA MET A 665 19.79 5.52 -3.53
C MET A 665 19.71 6.70 -4.50
N HIS A 666 18.77 6.69 -5.43
CA HIS A 666 18.54 7.75 -6.42
C HIS A 666 17.52 8.79 -5.95
N GLU A 667 16.78 8.50 -4.88
CA GLU A 667 15.78 9.39 -4.31
C GLU A 667 16.30 10.18 -3.11
N ASN A 668 17.09 9.53 -2.23
CA ASN A 668 17.70 10.15 -1.05
C ASN A 668 19.07 10.77 -1.40
N VAL A 669 19.06 11.83 -2.21
CA VAL A 669 20.27 12.47 -2.71
C VAL A 669 20.61 13.75 -1.94
N LEU A 670 21.92 14.10 -1.91
CA LEU A 670 22.41 15.34 -1.29
C LEU A 670 22.10 16.55 -2.18
N LEU A 671 21.89 17.71 -1.57
CA LEU A 671 21.80 19.05 -2.16
C LEU A 671 20.51 19.40 -2.93
N ILE A 672 19.93 18.49 -3.72
CA ILE A 672 18.78 18.79 -4.61
C ILE A 672 17.43 18.49 -3.94
N GLY A 673 17.46 17.87 -2.76
CA GLY A 673 16.25 17.32 -2.14
C GLY A 673 15.86 15.96 -2.74
N ASN A 674 14.76 15.39 -2.27
CA ASN A 674 14.34 14.06 -2.71
C ASN A 674 13.85 14.09 -4.17
N GLN A 675 14.55 13.39 -5.06
CA GLN A 675 14.01 13.08 -6.39
C GLN A 675 12.95 11.99 -6.27
N ASN A 676 11.84 12.15 -6.96
CA ASN A 676 10.81 11.14 -6.99
C ASN A 676 10.95 10.24 -8.23
N ILE A 677 11.87 9.29 -8.16
CA ILE A 677 12.14 8.32 -9.24
C ILE A 677 10.93 7.39 -9.43
N ALA A 678 10.30 6.97 -8.34
CA ALA A 678 9.10 6.13 -8.41
C ALA A 678 7.98 6.83 -9.18
N LYS A 679 7.76 8.14 -8.97
CA LYS A 679 6.80 8.93 -9.76
C LYS A 679 7.18 8.96 -11.24
N LYS A 680 8.47 9.19 -11.57
CA LYS A 680 8.95 9.17 -12.97
C LYS A 680 8.60 7.83 -13.64
N ILE A 681 8.88 6.70 -12.97
CA ILE A 681 8.58 5.35 -13.47
C ILE A 681 7.08 5.14 -13.66
N VAL A 682 6.27 5.51 -12.67
CA VAL A 682 4.80 5.37 -12.71
C VAL A 682 4.18 6.18 -13.84
N MET A 683 4.67 7.39 -14.09
CA MET A 683 4.15 8.27 -15.15
C MET A 683 4.57 7.84 -16.58
N MET A 684 5.49 6.88 -16.70
CA MET A 684 5.91 6.30 -17.98
C MET A 684 5.12 5.03 -18.36
N GLN A 685 4.08 4.63 -17.61
CA GLN A 685 3.29 3.42 -17.84
C GLN A 685 2.13 3.60 -18.80
#